data_3b74e5ed191cfe1852289bc65f0c071a
#
_entry.id   3b74e5ed191cfe1852289bc65f0c071a
#
_cell.length_a   1.000
_cell.length_b   1.000
_cell.length_c   1.000
_cell.angle_alpha   90.00
_cell.angle_beta   90.00
_cell.angle_gamma   90.00
#
_symmetry.space_group_name_H-M   'P 1'
#
loop_
_entity.id
_entity.type
_entity.pdbx_description
1 polymer ?
#
loop_
_entity_poly.entity_id
_entity_poly.type
_entity_poly.pdbx_seq_one_letter_code
_entity_poly.pdbx_strand_id
1 'polypeptide(L)'
;MKHGFIKAAAMTPKIKVADPVYNAKEICKGIEEALTKGARIIVFPELCLTGYTCSDLFLQEILLSQAQEALDTVAEATEGSDALVFVGLPLVKDHKLYNAAAVLQNGEVLAFIPKRFIPAYAEFYETRHFAPGNTAPEPYYYKQKEVPFGTDILLQVESMPGLVVGCEICEDLWVPEPPGTVHALAGATVMVNLSASNETIGKDAYREMLVKSASARQISAYVYASAGEGESTQDLVFGGHNIIAENGTILAEAKRFVSENLYADIDIHRICHERRRMSTYHPETLRQHTVLSVSMEEEETSLTRTFSPRPFVPDRQEERDRRCEEILSIQSYGLKKRYEHTGCQSAVIGISGGLDSTLALLVTVRAFDMLGIGRERITSVTMPCFGTTDRTYDNACRLAKVLGTSLREVDIREAVTVHFRDIGQNMEQHDVTYENGQARERTQVLMDIANQTGGLVIGTGDMSELALGWATYNGDHMSMYGVNAGVPKTLVRHLVRYYADTCGNEELQALLLDILDTPVSPELLPPVDGVISQKTEDLVGPYELHDFFLYYMLRCGFEPAKVYRVACMAFRDIYDKDVILKWLKIFYQRFFAQQFKRSCLPDGPKVGSVAVSPRGDLRMPSDACAAIWLAQVAELE
;
A
#
# COMPACT_ATOMS: atom_id res chain seq x y z
N MET A 1 14.07 -13.00 -7.72
CA MET A 1 12.66 -12.56 -8.03
C MET A 1 11.60 -13.25 -7.14
N LYS A 2 12.06 -13.97 -6.11
CA LYS A 2 11.18 -14.68 -5.16
C LYS A 2 10.08 -13.75 -4.59
N HIS A 3 8.86 -14.24 -4.54
CA HIS A 3 7.65 -13.53 -4.12
C HIS A 3 7.28 -12.30 -4.99
N GLY A 4 7.77 -12.26 -6.24
CA GLY A 4 7.43 -11.20 -7.19
C GLY A 4 8.21 -9.90 -7.03
N PHE A 5 9.26 -9.84 -6.22
CA PHE A 5 10.10 -8.65 -6.11
C PHE A 5 11.21 -8.64 -7.16
N ILE A 6 11.38 -7.52 -7.85
CA ILE A 6 12.48 -7.26 -8.78
C ILE A 6 13.09 -5.89 -8.49
N LYS A 7 14.41 -5.78 -8.55
CA LYS A 7 15.10 -4.50 -8.37
C LYS A 7 15.29 -3.81 -9.71
N ALA A 8 14.87 -2.55 -9.78
CA ALA A 8 15.10 -1.66 -10.92
C ALA A 8 16.10 -0.56 -10.55
N ALA A 9 16.83 -0.09 -11.57
CA ALA A 9 17.77 1.02 -11.47
C ALA A 9 17.45 2.08 -12.53
N ALA A 10 17.40 3.36 -12.13
CA ALA A 10 17.42 4.51 -12.99
C ALA A 10 18.77 5.22 -12.85
N MET A 11 19.54 5.24 -13.93
CA MET A 11 20.96 5.61 -13.92
C MET A 11 21.13 7.00 -14.52
N THR A 12 22.08 7.80 -14.01
CA THR A 12 22.47 9.09 -14.61
C THR A 12 23.99 9.16 -14.70
N PRO A 13 24.58 8.61 -15.78
CA PRO A 13 26.01 8.70 -15.98
C PRO A 13 26.43 10.15 -16.25
N LYS A 14 27.61 10.53 -15.80
CA LYS A 14 28.24 11.77 -16.24
C LYS A 14 28.74 11.60 -17.68
N ILE A 15 28.17 12.34 -18.61
CA ILE A 15 28.50 12.21 -20.03
C ILE A 15 29.42 13.33 -20.54
N LYS A 16 29.88 13.16 -21.78
CA LYS A 16 30.47 14.23 -22.62
C LYS A 16 29.72 14.29 -23.93
N VAL A 17 29.28 15.49 -24.29
CA VAL A 17 28.58 15.71 -25.56
C VAL A 17 29.47 15.33 -26.74
N ALA A 18 28.93 14.50 -27.64
CA ALA A 18 29.60 13.98 -28.84
C ALA A 18 30.87 13.14 -28.57
N ASP A 19 30.97 12.48 -27.42
CA ASP A 19 32.05 11.54 -27.11
C ASP A 19 31.46 10.14 -26.72
N PRO A 20 30.99 9.36 -27.72
CA PRO A 20 30.38 8.05 -27.48
C PRO A 20 31.31 7.07 -26.74
N VAL A 21 32.61 7.14 -27.00
CA VAL A 21 33.61 6.24 -26.38
C VAL A 21 33.74 6.51 -24.87
N TYR A 22 33.76 7.77 -24.46
CA TYR A 22 33.77 8.15 -23.06
C TYR A 22 32.42 7.75 -22.40
N ASN A 23 31.31 8.04 -23.06
CA ASN A 23 29.98 7.80 -22.52
C ASN A 23 29.70 6.30 -22.33
N ALA A 24 30.14 5.45 -23.30
CA ALA A 24 30.04 4.00 -23.15
C ALA A 24 30.78 3.48 -21.91
N LYS A 25 31.99 4.01 -21.63
CA LYS A 25 32.73 3.63 -20.42
C LYS A 25 32.00 3.97 -19.14
N GLU A 26 31.39 5.16 -19.06
CA GLU A 26 30.59 5.56 -17.88
C GLU A 26 29.30 4.74 -17.76
N ILE A 27 28.66 4.40 -18.88
CA ILE A 27 27.48 3.51 -18.92
C ILE A 27 27.89 2.10 -18.44
N CYS A 28 28.99 1.53 -18.92
CA CYS A 28 29.49 0.22 -18.48
C CYS A 28 29.75 0.19 -16.96
N LYS A 29 30.37 1.22 -16.40
CA LYS A 29 30.53 1.36 -14.93
C LYS A 29 29.19 1.37 -14.21
N GLY A 30 28.21 2.08 -14.76
CA GLY A 30 26.84 2.11 -14.22
C GLY A 30 26.18 0.74 -14.27
N ILE A 31 26.35 -0.02 -15.34
CA ILE A 31 25.84 -1.42 -15.44
C ILE A 31 26.48 -2.29 -14.36
N GLU A 32 27.81 -2.28 -14.21
CA GLU A 32 28.53 -3.04 -13.21
C GLU A 32 28.05 -2.70 -11.78
N GLU A 33 27.90 -1.40 -11.47
CA GLU A 33 27.35 -0.94 -10.19
C GLU A 33 25.93 -1.48 -9.96
N ALA A 34 25.04 -1.36 -10.97
CA ALA A 34 23.65 -1.78 -10.86
C ALA A 34 23.54 -3.30 -10.67
N LEU A 35 24.33 -4.09 -11.41
CA LEU A 35 24.38 -5.55 -11.26
C LEU A 35 24.88 -5.95 -9.87
N THR A 36 25.91 -5.29 -9.36
CA THR A 36 26.43 -5.52 -8.00
C THR A 36 25.36 -5.26 -6.92
N LYS A 37 24.45 -4.29 -7.15
CA LYS A 37 23.31 -4.03 -6.28
C LYS A 37 22.11 -4.94 -6.52
N GLY A 38 22.21 -5.87 -7.48
CA GLY A 38 21.18 -6.85 -7.82
C GLY A 38 20.05 -6.30 -8.69
N ALA A 39 20.26 -5.19 -9.42
CA ALA A 39 19.27 -4.69 -10.36
C ALA A 39 19.15 -5.60 -11.58
N ARG A 40 17.91 -5.84 -12.02
CA ARG A 40 17.57 -6.66 -13.19
C ARG A 40 16.87 -5.88 -14.30
N ILE A 41 16.46 -4.63 -14.02
CA ILE A 41 15.97 -3.66 -14.99
C ILE A 41 16.80 -2.40 -14.78
N ILE A 42 17.62 -2.05 -15.79
CA ILE A 42 18.59 -0.95 -15.69
C ILE A 42 18.30 0.03 -16.82
N VAL A 43 17.99 1.27 -16.49
CA VAL A 43 17.52 2.28 -17.44
C VAL A 43 18.49 3.46 -17.43
N PHE A 44 19.05 3.79 -18.59
CA PHE A 44 19.87 4.95 -18.82
C PHE A 44 19.08 6.06 -19.54
N PRO A 45 19.54 7.31 -19.53
CA PRO A 45 18.83 8.42 -20.15
C PRO A 45 18.73 8.32 -21.68
N GLU A 46 17.83 9.13 -22.24
CA GLU A 46 17.67 9.40 -23.66
C GLU A 46 18.98 9.90 -24.28
N LEU A 47 19.37 9.33 -25.44
CA LEU A 47 20.56 9.68 -26.19
C LEU A 47 21.88 9.70 -25.38
N CYS A 48 21.96 8.99 -24.26
CA CYS A 48 23.09 9.04 -23.33
C CYS A 48 24.41 8.56 -23.94
N LEU A 49 24.39 7.77 -25.04
CA LEU A 49 25.61 7.37 -25.74
C LEU A 49 26.31 8.54 -26.44
N THR A 50 25.56 9.53 -26.92
CA THR A 50 26.11 10.69 -27.59
C THR A 50 26.03 11.99 -26.77
N GLY A 51 25.09 12.03 -25.80
CA GLY A 51 24.50 13.22 -25.24
C GLY A 51 23.30 13.69 -26.07
N TYR A 52 22.27 14.18 -25.37
CA TYR A 52 21.07 14.74 -25.99
C TYR A 52 21.34 16.04 -26.75
N THR A 53 22.29 16.84 -26.28
CA THR A 53 22.56 18.20 -26.72
C THR A 53 23.57 18.30 -27.88
N CYS A 54 23.72 17.25 -28.68
CA CYS A 54 24.61 17.24 -29.85
C CYS A 54 24.17 18.14 -31.01
N SER A 55 22.91 18.57 -31.06
CA SER A 55 22.36 19.46 -32.11
C SER A 55 22.71 18.95 -33.54
N ASP A 56 23.17 19.81 -34.44
CA ASP A 56 23.48 19.44 -35.84
C ASP A 56 24.65 18.44 -35.97
N LEU A 57 25.36 18.13 -34.88
CA LEU A 57 26.35 17.04 -34.89
C LEU A 57 25.70 15.67 -35.11
N PHE A 58 24.42 15.51 -34.82
CA PHE A 58 23.66 14.30 -35.18
C PHE A 58 23.61 14.03 -36.70
N LEU A 59 23.91 15.01 -37.53
CA LEU A 59 24.00 14.83 -38.99
C LEU A 59 25.40 14.41 -39.47
N GLN A 60 26.36 14.21 -38.55
CA GLN A 60 27.73 13.82 -38.86
C GLN A 60 27.88 12.29 -38.80
N GLU A 61 28.24 11.67 -39.90
CA GLU A 61 28.41 10.22 -40.02
C GLU A 61 29.39 9.64 -38.97
N ILE A 62 30.46 10.40 -38.66
CA ILE A 62 31.42 9.96 -37.64
C ILE A 62 30.81 9.82 -36.27
N LEU A 63 29.85 10.67 -35.87
CA LEU A 63 29.17 10.56 -34.58
C LEU A 63 28.26 9.35 -34.55
N LEU A 64 27.54 9.09 -35.64
CA LEU A 64 26.58 8.00 -35.75
C LEU A 64 27.29 6.65 -35.80
N SER A 65 28.39 6.51 -36.55
CA SER A 65 29.18 5.26 -36.57
C SER A 65 29.84 4.99 -35.23
N GLN A 66 30.39 6.02 -34.56
CA GLN A 66 30.98 5.85 -33.23
C GLN A 66 29.92 5.53 -32.15
N ALA A 67 28.69 6.02 -32.30
CA ALA A 67 27.59 5.64 -31.39
C ALA A 67 27.23 4.17 -31.53
N GLN A 68 27.28 3.60 -32.75
CA GLN A 68 27.04 2.15 -32.94
C GLN A 68 28.18 1.31 -32.38
N GLU A 69 29.45 1.69 -32.61
CA GLU A 69 30.60 1.01 -32.01
C GLU A 69 30.58 1.09 -30.47
N ALA A 70 30.16 2.21 -29.92
CA ALA A 70 29.98 2.41 -28.48
C ALA A 70 28.87 1.53 -27.93
N LEU A 71 27.77 1.31 -28.66
CA LEU A 71 26.71 0.38 -28.29
C LEU A 71 27.23 -1.05 -28.18
N ASP A 72 28.14 -1.45 -29.08
CA ASP A 72 28.79 -2.78 -29.02
C ASP A 72 29.53 -2.98 -27.70
N THR A 73 30.30 -1.98 -27.28
CA THR A 73 31.01 -2.01 -25.99
C THR A 73 30.05 -2.12 -24.80
N VAL A 74 28.91 -1.41 -24.88
CA VAL A 74 27.90 -1.47 -23.80
C VAL A 74 27.15 -2.81 -23.80
N ALA A 75 26.88 -3.39 -24.97
CA ALA A 75 26.27 -4.71 -25.07
C ALA A 75 27.21 -5.78 -24.48
N GLU A 76 28.49 -5.76 -24.81
CA GLU A 76 29.51 -6.65 -24.23
C GLU A 76 29.57 -6.56 -22.69
N ALA A 77 29.36 -5.38 -22.11
CA ALA A 77 29.30 -5.20 -20.65
C ALA A 77 28.09 -5.88 -19.98
N THR A 78 27.11 -6.33 -20.74
CA THR A 78 25.97 -7.14 -20.24
C THR A 78 26.20 -8.64 -20.35
N GLU A 79 27.32 -9.09 -20.90
CA GLU A 79 27.62 -10.51 -21.09
C GLU A 79 27.65 -11.27 -19.75
N GLY A 80 27.02 -12.43 -19.72
CA GLY A 80 26.87 -13.23 -18.51
C GLY A 80 25.83 -12.71 -17.52
N SER A 81 25.07 -11.64 -17.86
CA SER A 81 23.99 -11.10 -17.04
C SER A 81 22.64 -11.29 -17.74
N ASP A 82 21.63 -11.65 -16.96
CA ASP A 82 20.23 -11.74 -17.40
C ASP A 82 19.42 -10.45 -17.18
N ALA A 83 20.07 -9.37 -16.73
CA ALA A 83 19.42 -8.08 -16.58
C ALA A 83 19.05 -7.44 -17.93
N LEU A 84 17.87 -6.82 -18.01
CA LEU A 84 17.48 -5.98 -19.13
C LEU A 84 18.08 -4.58 -18.94
N VAL A 85 18.86 -4.13 -19.93
CA VAL A 85 19.50 -2.81 -19.93
C VAL A 85 18.95 -1.99 -21.09
N PHE A 86 18.54 -0.76 -20.81
CA PHE A 86 17.98 0.20 -21.78
C PHE A 86 18.91 1.39 -21.93
N VAL A 87 19.38 1.66 -23.17
CA VAL A 87 20.38 2.70 -23.45
C VAL A 87 19.93 3.56 -24.62
N GLY A 88 19.92 4.88 -24.46
CA GLY A 88 19.53 5.83 -25.49
C GLY A 88 20.64 6.13 -26.48
N LEU A 89 20.31 6.10 -27.81
CA LEU A 89 21.24 6.42 -28.89
C LEU A 89 20.53 6.98 -30.15
N PRO A 90 21.24 7.74 -31.01
CA PRO A 90 20.75 8.03 -32.36
C PRO A 90 20.95 6.80 -33.25
N LEU A 91 19.94 6.45 -34.06
CA LEU A 91 19.97 5.29 -34.94
C LEU A 91 19.48 5.64 -36.35
N VAL A 92 20.22 5.22 -37.37
CA VAL A 92 19.82 5.42 -38.78
C VAL A 92 19.11 4.18 -39.31
N LYS A 93 17.89 4.36 -39.85
CA LYS A 93 17.15 3.35 -40.60
C LYS A 93 16.51 3.96 -41.83
N ASP A 94 16.70 3.34 -43.01
CA ASP A 94 16.11 3.75 -44.26
C ASP A 94 16.33 5.26 -44.56
N HIS A 95 17.55 5.72 -44.37
CA HIS A 95 18.00 7.12 -44.54
C HIS A 95 17.30 8.14 -43.63
N LYS A 96 16.66 7.69 -42.55
CA LYS A 96 16.11 8.55 -41.52
C LYS A 96 16.85 8.30 -40.20
N LEU A 97 16.98 9.37 -39.43
CA LEU A 97 17.57 9.33 -38.11
C LEU A 97 16.46 9.24 -37.06
N TYR A 98 16.65 8.35 -36.08
CA TYR A 98 15.72 8.11 -34.98
C TYR A 98 16.42 8.31 -33.64
N ASN A 99 15.71 8.89 -32.69
CA ASN A 99 16.04 8.85 -31.29
C ASN A 99 15.49 7.52 -30.75
N ALA A 100 16.35 6.61 -30.32
CA ALA A 100 15.96 5.25 -30.02
C ALA A 100 16.56 4.76 -28.69
N ALA A 101 15.89 3.81 -28.06
CA ALA A 101 16.41 2.99 -26.98
C ALA A 101 16.84 1.63 -27.53
N ALA A 102 18.07 1.21 -27.27
CA ALA A 102 18.51 -0.15 -27.44
C ALA A 102 18.17 -0.97 -26.18
N VAL A 103 17.62 -2.16 -26.37
CA VAL A 103 17.35 -3.12 -25.31
C VAL A 103 18.43 -4.20 -25.36
N LEU A 104 19.19 -4.34 -24.28
CA LEU A 104 20.34 -5.23 -24.19
C LEU A 104 20.12 -6.30 -23.14
N GLN A 105 20.60 -7.51 -23.42
CA GLN A 105 20.69 -8.60 -22.45
C GLN A 105 21.79 -9.57 -22.89
N ASN A 106 22.62 -10.01 -21.96
CA ASN A 106 23.63 -11.06 -22.16
C ASN A 106 24.51 -10.89 -23.43
N GLY A 107 25.04 -9.70 -23.62
CA GLY A 107 25.89 -9.37 -24.75
C GLY A 107 25.16 -9.07 -26.07
N GLU A 108 23.83 -9.19 -26.11
CA GLU A 108 23.03 -9.03 -27.33
C GLU A 108 22.09 -7.81 -27.30
N VAL A 109 21.84 -7.25 -28.48
CA VAL A 109 20.76 -6.29 -28.70
C VAL A 109 19.49 -7.05 -29.04
N LEU A 110 18.45 -6.93 -28.22
CA LEU A 110 17.17 -7.60 -28.39
C LEU A 110 16.18 -6.83 -29.26
N ALA A 111 16.18 -5.49 -29.15
CA ALA A 111 15.26 -4.61 -29.85
C ALA A 111 15.79 -3.19 -29.91
N PHE A 112 15.28 -2.43 -30.88
CA PHE A 112 15.39 -0.96 -30.90
C PHE A 112 13.99 -0.35 -30.81
N ILE A 113 13.78 0.54 -29.85
CA ILE A 113 12.50 1.21 -29.61
C ILE A 113 12.67 2.69 -29.90
N PRO A 114 12.17 3.19 -31.06
CA PRO A 114 12.27 4.59 -31.41
C PRO A 114 11.26 5.46 -30.65
N LYS A 115 11.61 6.71 -30.37
CA LYS A 115 10.71 7.72 -29.82
C LYS A 115 9.52 7.95 -30.74
N ARG A 116 8.32 7.91 -30.18
CA ARG A 116 7.07 8.03 -30.95
C ARG A 116 6.73 9.49 -31.25
N PHE A 117 6.81 10.34 -30.24
CA PHE A 117 6.42 11.74 -30.30
C PHE A 117 7.66 12.63 -30.23
N ILE A 118 7.90 13.38 -31.28
CA ILE A 118 9.09 14.22 -31.42
C ILE A 118 8.71 15.67 -31.12
N PRO A 119 9.20 16.29 -30.03
CA PRO A 119 8.82 17.65 -29.66
C PRO A 119 9.47 18.70 -30.61
N ALA A 120 8.69 19.72 -30.97
CA ALA A 120 9.11 20.83 -31.78
C ALA A 120 8.46 22.15 -31.33
N TYR A 121 8.47 22.39 -30.02
CA TYR A 121 7.90 23.57 -29.38
C TYR A 121 8.83 24.10 -28.29
N ALA A 122 8.70 25.41 -27.97
CA ALA A 122 9.52 26.14 -27.00
C ALA A 122 11.02 25.93 -27.26
N GLU A 123 11.74 25.38 -26.27
CA GLU A 123 13.18 25.07 -26.39
C GLU A 123 13.48 23.78 -27.17
N PHE A 124 12.48 22.99 -27.55
CA PHE A 124 12.67 21.74 -28.29
C PHE A 124 12.47 21.91 -29.79
N TYR A 125 13.39 21.36 -30.58
CA TYR A 125 13.33 21.30 -32.03
C TYR A 125 13.88 19.96 -32.58
N GLU A 126 13.56 18.87 -31.90
CA GLU A 126 14.03 17.52 -32.25
C GLU A 126 13.61 17.10 -33.68
N THR A 127 12.49 17.60 -34.20
CA THR A 127 12.04 17.33 -35.58
C THR A 127 13.03 17.81 -36.65
N ARG A 128 14.01 18.64 -36.29
CA ARG A 128 15.11 19.01 -37.17
C ARG A 128 16.00 17.81 -37.51
N HIS A 129 16.13 16.88 -36.60
CA HIS A 129 17.06 15.76 -36.71
C HIS A 129 16.34 14.41 -36.79
N PHE A 130 15.31 14.18 -35.98
CA PHE A 130 14.73 12.88 -35.76
C PHE A 130 13.36 12.71 -36.41
N ALA A 131 13.13 11.51 -36.96
CA ALA A 131 11.83 11.06 -37.42
C ALA A 131 11.05 10.34 -36.28
N PRO A 132 9.72 10.42 -36.28
CA PRO A 132 8.89 9.66 -35.35
C PRO A 132 8.96 8.15 -35.63
N GLY A 133 9.01 7.33 -34.57
CA GLY A 133 8.99 5.88 -34.70
C GLY A 133 7.63 5.33 -35.14
N ASN A 134 7.65 4.25 -35.93
CA ASN A 134 6.44 3.49 -36.26
C ASN A 134 6.00 2.62 -35.09
N THR A 135 4.69 2.37 -34.97
CA THR A 135 4.14 1.48 -33.95
C THR A 135 4.45 0.02 -34.24
N ALA A 136 4.09 -0.45 -35.44
CA ALA A 136 4.37 -1.82 -35.86
C ALA A 136 5.87 -2.06 -36.00
N PRO A 137 6.42 -3.09 -35.33
CA PRO A 137 7.84 -3.41 -35.46
C PRO A 137 8.19 -3.87 -36.87
N GLU A 138 9.32 -3.34 -37.37
CA GLU A 138 9.93 -3.67 -38.64
C GLU A 138 11.32 -4.27 -38.40
N PRO A 139 11.87 -5.07 -39.34
CA PRO A 139 13.22 -5.56 -39.21
C PRO A 139 14.26 -4.44 -39.28
N TYR A 140 15.27 -4.54 -38.43
CA TYR A 140 16.49 -3.77 -38.47
C TYR A 140 17.70 -4.72 -38.46
N TYR A 141 18.61 -4.57 -39.42
CA TYR A 141 19.79 -5.44 -39.48
C TYR A 141 20.95 -4.84 -38.69
N TYR A 142 21.24 -5.47 -37.55
CA TYR A 142 22.32 -5.11 -36.65
C TYR A 142 23.32 -6.26 -36.55
N LYS A 143 24.59 -6.03 -36.91
CA LYS A 143 25.65 -7.09 -36.97
C LYS A 143 25.18 -8.38 -37.65
N GLN A 144 24.55 -8.26 -38.81
CA GLN A 144 24.03 -9.38 -39.62
C GLN A 144 22.90 -10.19 -38.95
N LYS A 145 22.38 -9.74 -37.79
CA LYS A 145 21.17 -10.28 -37.15
C LYS A 145 19.99 -9.36 -37.43
N GLU A 146 18.82 -9.93 -37.61
CA GLU A 146 17.58 -9.20 -37.66
C GLU A 146 17.10 -8.91 -36.22
N VAL A 147 16.89 -7.64 -35.92
CA VAL A 147 16.43 -7.12 -34.63
C VAL A 147 15.17 -6.31 -34.86
N PRO A 148 14.11 -6.48 -34.08
CA PRO A 148 12.88 -5.69 -34.24
C PRO A 148 13.10 -4.22 -33.88
N PHE A 149 12.55 -3.32 -34.73
CA PHE A 149 12.58 -1.87 -34.58
C PHE A 149 11.15 -1.33 -34.63
N GLY A 150 10.64 -0.77 -33.54
CA GLY A 150 9.28 -0.21 -33.45
C GLY A 150 8.90 0.09 -32.01
N THR A 151 7.79 0.81 -31.81
CA THR A 151 7.35 1.16 -30.45
C THR A 151 6.55 0.05 -29.76
N ASP A 152 5.78 -0.76 -30.52
CA ASP A 152 4.89 -1.76 -29.96
C ASP A 152 5.63 -3.08 -29.69
N ILE A 153 6.70 -3.00 -28.89
CA ILE A 153 7.52 -4.13 -28.44
C ILE A 153 7.40 -4.26 -26.94
N LEU A 154 7.13 -5.48 -26.46
CA LEU A 154 7.11 -5.84 -25.04
C LEU A 154 8.12 -6.95 -24.77
N LEU A 155 8.73 -6.91 -23.57
CA LEU A 155 9.67 -7.92 -23.12
C LEU A 155 9.03 -8.69 -21.95
N GLN A 156 8.75 -9.97 -22.17
CA GLN A 156 8.12 -10.83 -21.17
C GLN A 156 9.15 -11.79 -20.57
N VAL A 157 9.26 -11.80 -19.25
CA VAL A 157 10.16 -12.67 -18.52
C VAL A 157 9.52 -14.06 -18.35
N GLU A 158 10.18 -15.10 -18.86
CA GLU A 158 9.66 -16.48 -18.89
C GLU A 158 9.43 -17.04 -17.48
N SER A 159 10.39 -16.87 -16.57
CA SER A 159 10.29 -17.35 -15.18
C SER A 159 9.26 -16.60 -14.33
N MET A 160 8.85 -15.40 -14.78
CA MET A 160 7.83 -14.58 -14.11
C MET A 160 6.90 -13.96 -15.17
N PRO A 161 5.90 -14.69 -15.70
CA PRO A 161 5.05 -14.21 -16.80
C PRO A 161 4.30 -12.91 -16.51
N GLY A 162 4.10 -12.57 -15.23
CA GLY A 162 3.55 -11.27 -14.82
C GLY A 162 4.52 -10.09 -14.94
N LEU A 163 5.81 -10.33 -15.17
CA LEU A 163 6.81 -9.30 -15.44
C LEU A 163 6.91 -9.08 -16.94
N VAL A 164 6.30 -8.01 -17.40
CA VAL A 164 6.32 -7.56 -18.80
C VAL A 164 6.78 -6.11 -18.82
N VAL A 165 7.85 -5.82 -19.57
CA VAL A 165 8.45 -4.48 -19.64
C VAL A 165 8.09 -3.84 -20.97
N GLY A 166 7.57 -2.61 -20.91
CA GLY A 166 7.37 -1.71 -22.05
C GLY A 166 8.31 -0.51 -21.95
N CYS A 167 8.65 0.09 -23.07
CA CYS A 167 9.56 1.24 -23.13
C CYS A 167 8.95 2.40 -23.91
N GLU A 168 9.14 3.62 -23.41
CA GLU A 168 8.82 4.87 -24.08
C GLU A 168 9.93 5.89 -23.83
N ILE A 169 9.99 6.97 -24.61
CA ILE A 169 11.10 7.93 -24.54
C ILE A 169 10.56 9.33 -24.27
N CYS A 170 10.94 9.92 -23.15
CA CYS A 170 10.80 11.32 -22.75
C CYS A 170 9.42 11.92 -23.07
N GLU A 171 9.29 12.64 -24.20
CA GLU A 171 8.05 13.30 -24.65
C GLU A 171 6.85 12.35 -24.72
N ASP A 172 7.10 11.08 -24.97
CA ASP A 172 6.05 10.07 -25.04
C ASP A 172 5.18 10.02 -23.76
N LEU A 173 5.74 10.37 -22.60
CA LEU A 173 4.99 10.49 -21.35
C LEU A 173 4.10 11.75 -21.29
N TRP A 174 4.48 12.83 -21.99
CA TRP A 174 3.86 14.15 -21.85
C TRP A 174 2.63 14.35 -22.73
N VAL A 175 2.43 13.48 -23.72
CA VAL A 175 1.31 13.55 -24.66
C VAL A 175 -0.01 13.08 -24.03
N PRO A 176 -1.17 13.47 -24.59
CA PRO A 176 -2.48 13.05 -24.06
C PRO A 176 -2.70 11.54 -24.06
N GLU A 177 -2.17 10.79 -25.02
CA GLU A 177 -2.19 9.33 -25.12
C GLU A 177 -0.76 8.79 -25.18
N PRO A 178 -0.10 8.55 -24.04
CA PRO A 178 1.24 8.00 -24.00
C PRO A 178 1.29 6.56 -24.54
N PRO A 179 2.35 6.17 -25.29
CA PRO A 179 2.59 4.77 -25.65
C PRO A 179 2.53 3.82 -24.47
N GLY A 180 3.05 4.25 -23.30
CA GLY A 180 3.01 3.47 -22.06
C GLY A 180 1.60 3.08 -21.62
N THR A 181 0.56 3.88 -21.93
CA THR A 181 -0.83 3.49 -21.66
C THR A 181 -1.24 2.30 -22.50
N VAL A 182 -0.86 2.31 -23.78
CA VAL A 182 -1.14 1.22 -24.73
C VAL A 182 -0.39 -0.05 -24.33
N HIS A 183 0.89 0.10 -23.98
CA HIS A 183 1.72 -1.01 -23.48
C HIS A 183 1.15 -1.65 -22.21
N ALA A 184 0.68 -0.82 -21.26
CA ALA A 184 0.06 -1.31 -20.03
C ALA A 184 -1.22 -2.12 -20.32
N LEU A 185 -2.07 -1.64 -21.23
CA LEU A 185 -3.28 -2.36 -21.67
C LEU A 185 -2.93 -3.65 -22.44
N ALA A 186 -1.80 -3.68 -23.14
CA ALA A 186 -1.26 -4.88 -23.79
C ALA A 186 -0.56 -5.85 -22.83
N GLY A 187 -0.45 -5.50 -21.52
CA GLY A 187 0.05 -6.38 -20.48
C GLY A 187 1.30 -5.89 -19.74
N ALA A 188 1.98 -4.83 -20.20
CA ALA A 188 3.18 -4.33 -19.54
C ALA A 188 2.90 -3.94 -18.09
N THR A 189 3.67 -4.51 -17.15
CA THR A 189 3.60 -4.23 -15.71
C THR A 189 4.70 -3.30 -15.22
N VAL A 190 5.74 -3.13 -16.04
CA VAL A 190 6.82 -2.17 -15.80
C VAL A 190 6.97 -1.31 -17.05
N MET A 191 6.93 0.00 -16.88
CA MET A 191 7.26 0.98 -17.90
C MET A 191 8.63 1.57 -17.62
N VAL A 192 9.49 1.59 -18.63
CA VAL A 192 10.75 2.33 -18.58
C VAL A 192 10.68 3.54 -19.49
N ASN A 193 11.21 4.66 -19.02
CA ASN A 193 11.27 5.91 -19.79
C ASN A 193 12.67 6.48 -19.73
N LEU A 194 13.29 6.57 -20.90
CA LEU A 194 14.57 7.20 -21.10
C LEU A 194 14.32 8.68 -21.42
N SER A 195 14.78 9.57 -20.56
CA SER A 195 14.49 11.00 -20.69
C SER A 195 15.74 11.88 -20.74
N ALA A 196 15.59 13.00 -21.44
CA ALA A 196 16.47 14.16 -21.35
C ALA A 196 15.59 15.41 -21.11
N SER A 197 15.00 15.47 -19.94
CA SER A 197 14.10 16.56 -19.55
C SER A 197 14.89 17.65 -18.83
N ASN A 198 14.95 18.84 -19.47
CA ASN A 198 15.62 20.01 -18.89
C ASN A 198 14.90 20.55 -17.65
N GLU A 199 15.61 21.33 -16.85
CA GLU A 199 15.08 21.94 -15.65
C GLU A 199 14.60 23.37 -15.90
N THR A 200 13.38 23.64 -15.49
CA THR A 200 12.79 24.97 -15.31
C THR A 200 12.07 25.03 -13.97
N ILE A 201 11.78 26.24 -13.47
CA ILE A 201 11.11 26.39 -12.18
C ILE A 201 9.74 25.72 -12.19
N GLY A 202 9.51 24.77 -11.27
CA GLY A 202 8.25 24.04 -11.12
C GLY A 202 8.06 22.85 -12.06
N LYS A 203 8.98 22.59 -13.00
CA LYS A 203 8.88 21.43 -13.92
C LYS A 203 9.08 20.10 -13.21
N ASP A 204 9.84 20.09 -12.12
CA ASP A 204 10.05 18.91 -11.28
C ASP A 204 8.74 18.38 -10.68
N ALA A 205 7.93 19.25 -10.08
CA ALA A 205 6.63 18.85 -9.50
C ALA A 205 5.66 18.33 -10.58
N TYR A 206 5.69 18.95 -11.78
CA TYR A 206 4.89 18.48 -12.90
C TYR A 206 5.36 17.11 -13.41
N ARG A 207 6.67 16.89 -13.52
CA ARG A 207 7.28 15.60 -13.91
C ARG A 207 6.93 14.50 -12.91
N GLU A 208 7.08 14.76 -11.59
CA GLU A 208 6.67 13.85 -10.53
C GLU A 208 5.19 13.47 -10.65
N MET A 209 4.32 14.47 -10.85
CA MET A 209 2.88 14.27 -11.04
C MET A 209 2.59 13.38 -12.26
N LEU A 210 3.27 13.57 -13.39
CA LEU A 210 3.07 12.75 -14.60
C LEU A 210 3.50 11.31 -14.36
N VAL A 211 4.69 11.05 -13.81
CA VAL A 211 5.20 9.70 -13.51
C VAL A 211 4.28 8.99 -12.54
N LYS A 212 3.90 9.66 -11.45
CA LYS A 212 2.99 9.13 -10.44
C LYS A 212 1.60 8.83 -10.99
N SER A 213 1.05 9.74 -11.79
CA SER A 213 -0.25 9.57 -12.45
C SER A 213 -0.23 8.45 -13.48
N ALA A 214 0.82 8.33 -14.31
CA ALA A 214 0.99 7.25 -15.27
C ALA A 214 1.04 5.90 -14.55
N SER A 215 1.91 5.76 -13.56
CA SER A 215 2.02 4.55 -12.72
C SER A 215 0.68 4.15 -12.08
N ALA A 216 -0.09 5.11 -11.56
CA ALA A 216 -1.39 4.86 -10.94
C ALA A 216 -2.45 4.39 -11.94
N ARG A 217 -2.61 5.11 -13.06
CA ARG A 217 -3.65 4.80 -14.06
C ARG A 217 -3.37 3.51 -14.83
N GLN A 218 -2.10 3.23 -15.11
CA GLN A 218 -1.65 2.02 -15.80
C GLN A 218 -1.61 0.80 -14.87
N ILE A 219 -1.71 1.00 -13.54
CA ILE A 219 -1.47 -0.01 -12.52
C ILE A 219 -0.17 -0.75 -12.84
N SER A 220 0.93 0.00 -12.86
CA SER A 220 2.25 -0.47 -13.26
C SER A 220 3.34 0.14 -12.38
N ALA A 221 4.54 -0.44 -12.45
CA ALA A 221 5.74 0.28 -12.06
C ALA A 221 6.18 1.21 -13.20
N TYR A 222 6.84 2.30 -12.84
CA TYR A 222 7.38 3.26 -13.79
C TYR A 222 8.81 3.65 -13.39
N VAL A 223 9.77 3.40 -14.29
CA VAL A 223 11.20 3.69 -14.08
C VAL A 223 11.58 4.81 -15.03
N TYR A 224 11.77 6.00 -14.51
CA TYR A 224 12.12 7.21 -15.24
C TYR A 224 13.59 7.56 -15.00
N ALA A 225 14.42 7.50 -16.06
CA ALA A 225 15.84 7.87 -16.00
C ALA A 225 16.07 9.14 -16.82
N SER A 226 16.64 10.17 -16.20
CA SER A 226 16.81 11.49 -16.83
C SER A 226 18.26 11.91 -16.95
N ALA A 227 18.58 12.59 -18.06
CA ALA A 227 19.89 13.19 -18.31
C ALA A 227 20.28 14.18 -17.21
N GLY A 228 21.57 14.23 -16.93
CA GLY A 228 22.15 15.06 -15.87
C GLY A 228 23.45 15.73 -16.26
N GLU A 229 24.46 15.58 -15.42
CA GLU A 229 25.75 16.24 -15.59
C GLU A 229 26.46 15.83 -16.90
N GLY A 230 26.94 16.81 -17.64
CA GLY A 230 27.74 16.62 -18.86
C GLY A 230 27.03 17.02 -20.14
N GLU A 231 25.70 17.19 -20.11
CA GLU A 231 24.99 17.81 -21.24
C GLU A 231 25.40 19.28 -21.43
N SER A 232 25.25 19.78 -22.65
CA SER A 232 25.56 21.19 -22.93
C SER A 232 24.62 22.11 -22.16
N THR A 233 25.18 23.16 -21.59
CA THR A 233 24.44 24.21 -20.88
C THR A 233 24.27 25.48 -21.71
N GLN A 234 24.29 25.37 -23.05
CA GLN A 234 24.12 26.50 -23.93
C GLN A 234 22.83 27.26 -23.62
N ASP A 235 21.69 26.56 -23.61
CA ASP A 235 20.37 27.14 -23.31
C ASP A 235 19.61 26.31 -22.25
N LEU A 236 19.96 25.03 -22.05
CA LEU A 236 19.27 24.09 -21.22
C LEU A 236 20.16 23.58 -20.08
N VAL A 237 19.55 23.23 -18.96
CA VAL A 237 20.25 22.57 -17.85
C VAL A 237 19.50 21.29 -17.50
N PHE A 238 20.23 20.21 -17.28
CA PHE A 238 19.68 18.89 -16.94
C PHE A 238 20.04 18.51 -15.51
N GLY A 239 19.02 18.09 -14.75
CA GLY A 239 19.14 17.91 -13.30
C GLY A 239 19.35 16.47 -12.84
N GLY A 240 19.25 15.46 -13.71
CA GLY A 240 19.33 14.06 -13.31
C GLY A 240 18.16 13.61 -12.41
N HIS A 241 16.96 14.14 -12.62
CA HIS A 241 15.78 13.85 -11.81
C HIS A 241 15.20 12.47 -12.13
N ASN A 242 15.81 11.42 -11.58
CA ASN A 242 15.32 10.05 -11.69
C ASN A 242 14.16 9.81 -10.74
N ILE A 243 13.18 9.00 -11.17
CA ILE A 243 12.00 8.66 -10.38
C ILE A 243 11.64 7.19 -10.61
N ILE A 244 11.40 6.42 -9.54
CA ILE A 244 10.83 5.08 -9.63
C ILE A 244 9.52 5.07 -8.85
N ALA A 245 8.42 4.72 -9.52
CA ALA A 245 7.08 4.66 -8.95
C ALA A 245 6.45 3.28 -9.11
N GLU A 246 5.51 2.93 -8.24
CA GLU A 246 4.73 1.69 -8.29
C GLU A 246 3.27 1.99 -7.93
N ASN A 247 2.36 1.76 -8.86
CA ASN A 247 0.91 1.95 -8.65
C ASN A 247 0.57 3.27 -7.94
N GLY A 248 1.13 4.38 -8.44
CA GLY A 248 0.90 5.73 -7.93
C GLY A 248 1.67 6.12 -6.65
N THR A 249 2.56 5.26 -6.19
CA THR A 249 3.45 5.55 -5.04
C THR A 249 4.87 5.74 -5.53
N ILE A 250 5.51 6.84 -5.17
CA ILE A 250 6.95 7.03 -5.40
C ILE A 250 7.71 6.09 -4.46
N LEU A 251 8.49 5.17 -5.02
CA LEU A 251 9.37 4.27 -4.27
C LEU A 251 10.71 4.92 -3.97
N ALA A 252 11.23 5.66 -4.96
CA ALA A 252 12.49 6.38 -4.85
C ALA A 252 12.51 7.57 -5.82
N GLU A 253 13.17 8.64 -5.42
CA GLU A 253 13.32 9.88 -6.18
C GLU A 253 14.70 10.50 -5.93
N ALA A 254 15.41 10.81 -7.00
CA ALA A 254 16.73 11.42 -6.95
C ALA A 254 16.65 12.93 -6.69
N LYS A 255 17.61 13.44 -5.96
CA LYS A 255 17.76 14.89 -5.81
C LYS A 255 18.27 15.49 -7.11
N ARG A 256 17.61 16.57 -7.56
CA ARG A 256 18.06 17.31 -8.75
C ARG A 256 19.45 17.92 -8.52
N PHE A 257 20.21 18.02 -9.62
CA PHE A 257 21.56 18.59 -9.65
C PHE A 257 22.60 17.82 -8.82
N VAL A 258 22.26 16.57 -8.49
CA VAL A 258 23.17 15.61 -7.87
C VAL A 258 23.14 14.37 -8.77
N SER A 259 24.28 14.00 -9.35
CA SER A 259 24.36 12.78 -10.19
C SER A 259 24.23 11.54 -9.27
N GLU A 260 23.01 11.09 -9.06
CA GLU A 260 22.67 9.98 -8.18
C GLU A 260 21.95 8.87 -8.95
N ASN A 261 22.52 7.66 -8.88
CA ASN A 261 21.88 6.45 -9.38
C ASN A 261 20.79 5.99 -8.40
N LEU A 262 19.61 5.70 -8.91
CA LEU A 262 18.44 5.40 -8.12
C LEU A 262 18.07 3.92 -8.20
N TYR A 263 17.75 3.31 -7.07
CA TYR A 263 17.38 1.88 -6.98
C TYR A 263 16.09 1.71 -6.20
N ALA A 264 15.21 0.81 -6.67
CA ALA A 264 14.01 0.44 -5.93
C ALA A 264 13.60 -1.02 -6.19
N ASP A 265 12.98 -1.63 -5.19
CA ASP A 265 12.40 -2.97 -5.30
C ASP A 265 10.91 -2.85 -5.70
N ILE A 266 10.59 -3.33 -6.90
CA ILE A 266 9.24 -3.34 -7.48
C ILE A 266 8.55 -4.65 -7.11
N ASP A 267 7.27 -4.60 -6.77
CA ASP A 267 6.43 -5.75 -6.44
C ASP A 267 5.47 -6.09 -7.59
N ILE A 268 5.89 -6.98 -8.48
CA ILE A 268 5.10 -7.41 -9.65
C ILE A 268 3.83 -8.17 -9.23
N HIS A 269 3.92 -9.02 -8.18
CA HIS A 269 2.74 -9.76 -7.70
C HIS A 269 1.66 -8.81 -7.18
N ARG A 270 2.04 -7.73 -6.51
CA ARG A 270 1.11 -6.68 -6.06
C ARG A 270 0.46 -5.97 -7.25
N ILE A 271 1.23 -5.60 -8.27
CA ILE A 271 0.69 -4.98 -9.50
C ILE A 271 -0.34 -5.92 -10.16
N CYS A 272 0.00 -7.19 -10.34
CA CYS A 272 -0.91 -8.18 -10.90
C CYS A 272 -2.17 -8.39 -10.03
N HIS A 273 -2.02 -8.35 -8.71
CA HIS A 273 -3.16 -8.42 -7.79
C HIS A 273 -4.10 -7.22 -7.93
N GLU A 274 -3.56 -6.01 -7.98
CA GLU A 274 -4.36 -4.79 -8.16
C GLU A 274 -5.12 -4.79 -9.49
N ARG A 275 -4.49 -5.24 -10.60
CA ARG A 275 -5.17 -5.39 -11.89
C ARG A 275 -6.33 -6.39 -11.83
N ARG A 276 -6.15 -7.54 -11.16
CA ARG A 276 -7.22 -8.53 -10.97
C ARG A 276 -8.38 -8.02 -10.11
N ARG A 277 -8.09 -7.15 -9.14
CA ARG A 277 -9.12 -6.53 -8.29
C ARG A 277 -9.92 -5.47 -9.02
N MET A 278 -9.31 -4.75 -9.94
CA MET A 278 -9.93 -3.63 -10.62
C MET A 278 -10.75 -4.11 -11.83
N SER A 279 -12.06 -4.26 -11.65
CA SER A 279 -12.98 -4.74 -12.70
C SER A 279 -13.06 -3.81 -13.92
N THR A 280 -12.57 -2.56 -13.79
CA THR A 280 -12.50 -1.57 -14.88
C THR A 280 -11.16 -1.59 -15.62
N TYR A 281 -10.20 -2.40 -15.20
CA TYR A 281 -8.98 -2.65 -15.95
C TYR A 281 -9.30 -3.68 -17.04
N HIS A 282 -9.34 -3.25 -18.31
CA HIS A 282 -9.63 -4.09 -19.46
C HIS A 282 -8.38 -4.19 -20.33
N PRO A 283 -7.72 -5.37 -20.37
CA PRO A 283 -6.62 -5.59 -21.30
C PRO A 283 -7.10 -5.44 -22.74
N GLU A 284 -6.37 -4.69 -23.54
CA GLU A 284 -6.64 -4.57 -24.98
C GLU A 284 -5.85 -5.63 -25.75
N THR A 285 -6.56 -6.58 -26.34
CA THR A 285 -5.96 -7.59 -27.22
C THR A 285 -5.95 -7.18 -28.69
N LEU A 286 -6.51 -6.02 -29.01
CA LEU A 286 -6.72 -5.56 -30.38
C LEU A 286 -5.47 -4.96 -31.06
N ARG A 287 -4.52 -4.43 -30.27
CA ARG A 287 -3.22 -3.98 -30.78
C ARG A 287 -2.23 -5.14 -30.68
N GLN A 288 -1.71 -5.55 -31.83
CA GLN A 288 -0.72 -6.63 -31.89
C GLN A 288 0.67 -6.10 -31.51
N HIS A 289 1.03 -6.23 -30.25
CA HIS A 289 2.42 -6.03 -29.82
C HIS A 289 3.28 -7.23 -30.21
N THR A 290 4.51 -6.97 -30.59
CA THR A 290 5.53 -8.01 -30.65
C THR A 290 6.03 -8.27 -29.23
N VAL A 291 5.82 -9.48 -28.73
CA VAL A 291 6.29 -9.89 -27.41
C VAL A 291 7.57 -10.70 -27.57
N LEU A 292 8.67 -10.19 -27.05
CA LEU A 292 9.94 -10.88 -26.98
C LEU A 292 10.03 -11.62 -25.64
N SER A 293 10.24 -12.95 -25.72
CA SER A 293 10.49 -13.75 -24.53
C SER A 293 11.94 -13.57 -24.08
N VAL A 294 12.13 -13.26 -22.81
CA VAL A 294 13.46 -13.06 -22.21
C VAL A 294 13.63 -13.94 -21.00
N SER A 295 14.83 -14.49 -20.83
CA SER A 295 15.14 -15.35 -19.70
C SER A 295 15.73 -14.52 -18.56
N MET A 296 15.23 -14.77 -17.33
CA MET A 296 15.84 -14.29 -16.08
C MET A 296 15.82 -15.42 -15.06
N GLU A 297 16.89 -15.61 -14.33
CA GLU A 297 16.93 -16.61 -13.26
C GLU A 297 16.10 -16.18 -12.06
N GLU A 298 15.40 -17.15 -11.46
CA GLU A 298 14.60 -16.90 -10.25
C GLU A 298 15.49 -16.90 -9.00
N GLU A 299 16.14 -15.77 -8.75
CA GLU A 299 16.92 -15.57 -7.54
C GLU A 299 16.16 -14.75 -6.49
N GLU A 300 16.52 -14.90 -5.23
CA GLU A 300 15.98 -14.09 -4.16
C GLU A 300 16.53 -12.65 -4.21
N THR A 301 15.68 -11.69 -4.52
CA THR A 301 16.02 -10.26 -4.49
C THR A 301 16.34 -9.82 -3.06
N SER A 302 17.54 -9.26 -2.86
CA SER A 302 17.91 -8.59 -1.61
C SER A 302 17.15 -7.27 -1.53
N LEU A 303 16.10 -7.23 -0.69
CA LEU A 303 15.22 -6.08 -0.57
C LEU A 303 15.88 -4.95 0.23
N THR A 304 15.82 -3.75 -0.34
CA THR A 304 16.15 -2.48 0.31
C THR A 304 14.90 -1.68 0.67
N ARG A 305 13.74 -2.11 0.18
CA ARG A 305 12.43 -1.53 0.46
C ARG A 305 12.11 -1.67 1.95
N THR A 306 11.62 -0.60 2.55
CA THR A 306 11.15 -0.59 3.94
C THR A 306 9.66 -0.90 4.00
N PHE A 307 9.25 -1.63 5.04
CA PHE A 307 7.86 -1.94 5.34
C PHE A 307 7.53 -1.36 6.72
N SER A 308 6.52 -0.48 6.77
CA SER A 308 6.07 0.06 8.06
C SER A 308 5.45 -1.05 8.91
N PRO A 309 5.84 -1.23 10.18
CA PRO A 309 5.20 -2.18 11.08
C PRO A 309 3.73 -1.82 11.38
N ARG A 310 3.31 -0.59 11.11
CA ARG A 310 1.96 -0.10 11.29
C ARG A 310 1.39 0.45 9.97
N PRO A 311 1.02 -0.43 9.02
CA PRO A 311 0.67 0.00 7.66
C PRO A 311 -0.60 0.85 7.55
N PHE A 312 -1.44 0.86 8.60
CA PHE A 312 -2.63 1.70 8.69
C PHE A 312 -2.35 3.11 9.23
N VAL A 313 -1.18 3.33 9.84
CA VAL A 313 -0.82 4.59 10.50
C VAL A 313 0.26 5.29 9.70
N PRO A 314 0.04 6.54 9.23
CA PRO A 314 1.08 7.30 8.55
C PRO A 314 2.26 7.63 9.47
N ASP A 315 3.47 7.58 8.91
CA ASP A 315 4.69 7.88 9.68
C ASP A 315 4.82 9.38 10.01
N ARG A 316 4.41 10.27 9.08
CA ARG A 316 4.47 11.72 9.27
C ARG A 316 3.32 12.23 10.13
N GLN A 317 3.63 13.07 11.14
CA GLN A 317 2.65 13.59 12.09
C GLN A 317 1.50 14.37 11.39
N GLU A 318 1.84 15.30 10.49
CA GLU A 318 0.86 16.11 9.78
C GLU A 318 -0.11 15.28 8.93
N GLU A 319 0.40 14.26 8.25
CA GLU A 319 -0.42 13.35 7.47
C GLU A 319 -1.30 12.48 8.38
N ARG A 320 -0.78 12.04 9.52
CA ARG A 320 -1.51 11.28 10.53
C ARG A 320 -2.65 12.10 11.11
N ASP A 321 -2.43 13.36 11.49
CA ASP A 321 -3.44 14.25 12.04
C ASP A 321 -4.56 14.50 11.04
N ARG A 322 -4.21 14.78 9.77
CA ARG A 322 -5.18 14.92 8.70
C ARG A 322 -6.03 13.66 8.53
N ARG A 323 -5.40 12.48 8.50
CA ARG A 323 -6.12 11.20 8.36
C ARG A 323 -6.98 10.89 9.58
N CYS A 324 -6.54 11.23 10.80
CA CYS A 324 -7.37 11.07 11.99
C CYS A 324 -8.65 11.91 11.89
N GLU A 325 -8.55 13.17 11.48
CA GLU A 325 -9.72 14.02 11.26
C GLU A 325 -10.65 13.49 10.17
N GLU A 326 -10.09 13.01 9.04
CA GLU A 326 -10.86 12.38 7.96
C GLU A 326 -11.63 11.16 8.45
N ILE A 327 -10.98 10.27 9.23
CA ILE A 327 -11.60 9.05 9.77
C ILE A 327 -12.72 9.39 10.74
N LEU A 328 -12.47 10.27 11.72
CA LEU A 328 -13.50 10.72 12.67
C LEU A 328 -14.69 11.36 11.96
N SER A 329 -14.43 12.13 10.90
CA SER A 329 -15.48 12.71 10.07
C SER A 329 -16.29 11.62 9.34
N ILE A 330 -15.65 10.65 8.68
CA ILE A 330 -16.33 9.54 8.00
C ILE A 330 -17.21 8.76 8.98
N GLN A 331 -16.69 8.42 10.17
CA GLN A 331 -17.44 7.70 11.22
C GLN A 331 -18.67 8.52 11.68
N SER A 332 -18.47 9.80 11.99
CA SER A 332 -19.54 10.67 12.50
C SER A 332 -20.59 10.96 11.44
N TYR A 333 -20.23 11.20 10.18
CA TYR A 333 -21.18 11.38 9.08
C TYR A 333 -21.99 10.11 8.80
N GLY A 334 -21.37 8.94 8.87
CA GLY A 334 -22.06 7.67 8.71
C GLY A 334 -23.13 7.48 9.78
N LEU A 335 -22.78 7.74 11.04
CA LEU A 335 -23.71 7.66 12.17
C LEU A 335 -24.79 8.74 12.08
N LYS A 336 -24.43 9.98 11.78
CA LYS A 336 -25.37 11.10 11.56
C LYS A 336 -26.45 10.70 10.54
N LYS A 337 -26.04 10.16 9.38
CA LYS A 337 -27.00 9.73 8.36
C LYS A 337 -27.94 8.63 8.83
N ARG A 338 -27.47 7.71 9.68
CA ARG A 338 -28.31 6.65 10.28
C ARG A 338 -29.40 7.27 11.15
N TYR A 339 -29.08 8.26 11.99
CA TYR A 339 -30.04 8.97 12.83
C TYR A 339 -31.05 9.77 12.02
N GLU A 340 -30.61 10.49 11.00
CA GLU A 340 -31.51 11.22 10.09
C GLU A 340 -32.51 10.28 9.38
N HIS A 341 -32.08 9.08 9.03
CA HIS A 341 -32.93 8.11 8.34
C HIS A 341 -33.94 7.43 9.28
N THR A 342 -33.49 7.00 10.45
CA THR A 342 -34.34 6.27 11.40
C THR A 342 -35.27 7.19 12.19
N GLY A 343 -34.93 8.45 12.32
CA GLY A 343 -35.63 9.40 13.18
C GLY A 343 -35.42 9.17 14.69
N CYS A 344 -34.52 8.24 15.07
CA CYS A 344 -34.17 8.01 16.46
C CYS A 344 -33.57 9.27 17.10
N GLN A 345 -33.87 9.50 18.37
CA GLN A 345 -33.45 10.70 19.11
C GLN A 345 -32.49 10.39 20.26
N SER A 346 -32.13 9.13 20.48
CA SER A 346 -31.23 8.73 21.54
C SER A 346 -30.23 7.66 21.06
N ALA A 347 -29.07 7.60 21.70
CA ALA A 347 -28.07 6.58 21.50
C ALA A 347 -27.86 5.80 22.80
N VAL A 348 -27.60 4.52 22.69
CA VAL A 348 -27.21 3.67 23.82
C VAL A 348 -25.86 3.05 23.50
N ILE A 349 -24.89 3.21 24.40
CA ILE A 349 -23.54 2.71 24.21
C ILE A 349 -23.01 2.09 25.51
N GLY A 350 -22.48 0.89 25.41
CA GLY A 350 -21.76 0.26 26.50
C GLY A 350 -20.38 0.86 26.65
N ILE A 351 -20.05 1.38 27.82
CA ILE A 351 -18.75 1.97 28.12
C ILE A 351 -18.02 1.13 29.17
N SER A 352 -16.88 0.56 28.76
CA SER A 352 -15.99 -0.20 29.66
C SER A 352 -14.88 0.66 30.26
N GLY A 353 -14.65 1.87 29.73
CA GLY A 353 -13.47 2.68 30.02
C GLY A 353 -12.22 2.29 29.22
N GLY A 354 -12.35 1.35 28.28
CA GLY A 354 -11.32 0.98 27.33
C GLY A 354 -11.35 1.86 26.05
N LEU A 355 -10.32 1.72 25.22
CA LEU A 355 -10.09 2.58 24.04
C LEU A 355 -11.23 2.51 23.00
N ASP A 356 -11.78 1.32 22.74
CA ASP A 356 -12.78 1.13 21.69
C ASP A 356 -14.11 1.77 22.05
N SER A 357 -14.58 1.57 23.29
CA SER A 357 -15.78 2.23 23.79
C SER A 357 -15.60 3.74 23.91
N THR A 358 -14.40 4.19 24.25
CA THR A 358 -14.04 5.62 24.27
C THR A 358 -14.14 6.22 22.87
N LEU A 359 -13.51 5.62 21.86
CA LEU A 359 -13.58 6.11 20.48
C LEU A 359 -15.03 6.14 19.97
N ALA A 360 -15.81 5.07 20.22
CA ALA A 360 -17.20 4.99 19.79
C ALA A 360 -18.06 6.09 20.45
N LEU A 361 -17.81 6.39 21.74
CA LEU A 361 -18.51 7.49 22.44
C LEU A 361 -18.12 8.86 21.88
N LEU A 362 -16.83 9.12 21.59
CA LEU A 362 -16.38 10.36 20.99
C LEU A 362 -17.00 10.59 19.60
N VAL A 363 -17.07 9.55 18.77
CA VAL A 363 -17.73 9.58 17.44
C VAL A 363 -19.24 9.86 17.60
N THR A 364 -19.88 9.23 18.59
CA THR A 364 -21.31 9.44 18.86
C THR A 364 -21.60 10.87 19.30
N VAL A 365 -20.82 11.41 20.22
CA VAL A 365 -20.91 12.81 20.66
C VAL A 365 -20.78 13.76 19.46
N ARG A 366 -19.77 13.55 18.62
CA ARG A 366 -19.55 14.35 17.42
C ARG A 366 -20.72 14.27 16.45
N ALA A 367 -21.31 13.10 16.25
CA ALA A 367 -22.50 12.94 15.40
C ALA A 367 -23.72 13.67 15.97
N PHE A 368 -23.94 13.64 17.29
CA PHE A 368 -25.03 14.33 17.96
C PHE A 368 -24.87 15.84 17.92
N ASP A 369 -23.66 16.36 18.12
CA ASP A 369 -23.35 17.78 17.94
C ASP A 369 -23.68 18.25 16.51
N MET A 370 -23.33 17.46 15.49
CA MET A 370 -23.66 17.73 14.08
C MET A 370 -25.16 17.72 13.78
N LEU A 371 -25.94 16.94 14.53
CA LEU A 371 -27.40 16.86 14.41
C LEU A 371 -28.13 17.93 15.21
N GLY A 372 -27.43 18.64 16.11
CA GLY A 372 -28.05 19.58 17.06
C GLY A 372 -28.89 18.83 18.12
N ILE A 373 -28.60 17.56 18.38
CA ILE A 373 -29.26 16.77 19.43
C ILE A 373 -28.44 16.89 20.71
N GLY A 374 -29.09 17.14 21.84
CA GLY A 374 -28.40 17.29 23.11
C GLY A 374 -27.67 15.99 23.52
N ARG A 375 -26.44 16.14 24.03
CA ARG A 375 -25.58 15.01 24.42
C ARG A 375 -26.16 14.18 25.58
N GLU A 376 -27.06 14.75 26.39
CA GLU A 376 -27.79 14.04 27.43
C GLU A 376 -28.70 12.92 26.88
N ARG A 377 -28.97 12.92 25.57
CA ARG A 377 -29.70 11.83 24.90
C ARG A 377 -28.80 10.65 24.50
N ILE A 378 -27.50 10.74 24.78
CA ILE A 378 -26.57 9.63 24.67
C ILE A 378 -26.54 8.94 26.04
N THR A 379 -27.10 7.75 26.13
CA THR A 379 -27.05 6.91 27.35
C THR A 379 -25.78 6.09 27.33
N SER A 380 -24.80 6.53 28.11
CA SER A 380 -23.56 5.80 28.38
C SER A 380 -23.81 4.79 29.49
N VAL A 381 -23.79 3.50 29.17
CA VAL A 381 -24.12 2.43 30.12
C VAL A 381 -22.85 1.73 30.60
N THR A 382 -22.57 1.79 31.90
CA THR A 382 -21.55 0.95 32.52
C THR A 382 -22.21 -0.24 33.20
N MET A 383 -21.64 -1.43 33.00
CA MET A 383 -22.24 -2.70 33.47
C MET A 383 -21.21 -3.51 34.24
N PRO A 384 -20.95 -3.15 35.50
CA PRO A 384 -20.03 -3.89 36.34
C PRO A 384 -20.40 -5.37 36.43
N CYS A 385 -19.39 -6.24 36.29
CA CYS A 385 -19.50 -7.68 36.47
C CYS A 385 -18.24 -8.19 37.19
N PHE A 386 -17.98 -9.49 37.13
CA PHE A 386 -16.94 -10.15 37.92
C PHE A 386 -15.50 -9.72 37.56
N GLY A 387 -15.27 -9.22 36.36
CA GLY A 387 -13.93 -8.81 35.85
C GLY A 387 -13.66 -7.30 35.82
N THR A 388 -14.62 -6.46 36.21
CA THR A 388 -14.48 -5.00 36.12
C THR A 388 -13.49 -4.47 37.16
N THR A 389 -12.53 -3.65 36.75
CA THR A 389 -11.55 -2.99 37.62
C THR A 389 -11.99 -1.59 38.02
N ASP A 390 -11.56 -1.12 39.20
CA ASP A 390 -11.90 0.24 39.69
C ASP A 390 -11.44 1.34 38.69
N ARG A 391 -10.24 1.21 38.11
CA ARG A 391 -9.67 2.22 37.18
C ARG A 391 -10.50 2.36 35.91
N THR A 392 -10.88 1.25 35.29
CA THR A 392 -11.66 1.28 34.05
C THR A 392 -13.09 1.77 34.33
N TYR A 393 -13.66 1.38 35.44
CA TYR A 393 -14.97 1.88 35.90
C TYR A 393 -14.94 3.38 36.13
N ASP A 394 -13.95 3.91 36.86
CA ASP A 394 -13.80 5.34 37.12
C ASP A 394 -13.60 6.12 35.82
N ASN A 395 -12.78 5.62 34.88
CA ASN A 395 -12.58 6.22 33.58
C ASN A 395 -13.88 6.30 32.77
N ALA A 396 -14.69 5.23 32.77
CA ALA A 396 -16.00 5.22 32.10
C ALA A 396 -16.95 6.28 32.68
N CYS A 397 -17.07 6.33 34.01
CA CYS A 397 -17.94 7.29 34.69
C CYS A 397 -17.51 8.76 34.46
N ARG A 398 -16.21 9.03 34.57
CA ARG A 398 -15.65 10.38 34.33
C ARG A 398 -15.82 10.80 32.86
N LEU A 399 -15.60 9.87 31.91
CA LEU A 399 -15.74 10.16 30.48
C LEU A 399 -17.19 10.56 30.14
N ALA A 400 -18.18 9.81 30.61
CA ALA A 400 -19.58 10.16 30.42
C ALA A 400 -19.92 11.55 30.99
N LYS A 401 -19.44 11.87 32.18
CA LYS A 401 -19.66 13.15 32.85
C LYS A 401 -19.01 14.31 32.10
N VAL A 402 -17.73 14.18 31.72
CA VAL A 402 -16.99 15.27 31.03
C VAL A 402 -17.56 15.54 29.64
N LEU A 403 -18.04 14.51 28.94
CA LEU A 403 -18.70 14.66 27.65
C LEU A 403 -20.13 15.15 27.73
N GLY A 404 -20.76 15.17 28.93
CA GLY A 404 -22.13 15.62 29.14
C GLY A 404 -23.19 14.61 28.68
N THR A 405 -22.85 13.32 28.67
CA THR A 405 -23.79 12.24 28.36
C THR A 405 -24.52 11.74 29.61
N SER A 406 -25.64 11.06 29.44
CA SER A 406 -26.38 10.46 30.55
C SER A 406 -25.74 9.14 30.97
N LEU A 407 -25.17 9.10 32.17
CA LEU A 407 -24.59 7.86 32.72
C LEU A 407 -25.69 7.00 33.33
N ARG A 408 -25.70 5.72 32.97
CA ARG A 408 -26.53 4.69 33.59
C ARG A 408 -25.65 3.51 34.03
N GLU A 409 -25.75 3.17 35.31
CA GLU A 409 -25.10 1.97 35.86
C GLU A 409 -26.10 0.84 35.99
N VAL A 410 -25.71 -0.35 35.50
CA VAL A 410 -26.50 -1.58 35.62
C VAL A 410 -25.60 -2.69 36.10
N ASP A 411 -25.74 -3.06 37.39
CA ASP A 411 -25.05 -4.21 37.95
C ASP A 411 -25.66 -5.50 37.40
N ILE A 412 -24.94 -6.23 36.57
CA ILE A 412 -25.44 -7.45 35.92
C ILE A 412 -25.07 -8.74 36.67
N ARG A 413 -24.37 -8.67 37.81
CA ARG A 413 -23.89 -9.85 38.56
C ARG A 413 -24.99 -10.78 38.96
N GLU A 414 -26.11 -10.28 39.48
CA GLU A 414 -27.26 -11.09 39.88
C GLU A 414 -27.90 -11.79 38.67
N ALA A 415 -28.15 -11.05 37.58
CA ALA A 415 -28.74 -11.60 36.35
C ALA A 415 -27.88 -12.73 35.76
N VAL A 416 -26.56 -12.52 35.66
CA VAL A 416 -25.60 -13.54 35.19
C VAL A 416 -25.56 -14.75 36.15
N THR A 417 -25.59 -14.53 37.47
CA THR A 417 -25.60 -15.61 38.45
C THR A 417 -26.85 -16.47 38.31
N VAL A 418 -28.04 -15.86 38.17
CA VAL A 418 -29.29 -16.58 37.93
C VAL A 418 -29.21 -17.38 36.62
N HIS A 419 -28.76 -16.76 35.56
CA HIS A 419 -28.59 -17.42 34.27
C HIS A 419 -27.64 -18.63 34.34
N PHE A 420 -26.50 -18.51 35.01
CA PHE A 420 -25.54 -19.61 35.16
C PHE A 420 -26.14 -20.75 35.98
N ARG A 421 -26.86 -20.45 37.07
CA ARG A 421 -27.59 -21.46 37.84
C ARG A 421 -28.60 -22.21 36.97
N ASP A 422 -29.37 -21.49 36.14
CA ASP A 422 -30.43 -22.07 35.31
C ASP A 422 -29.91 -23.00 34.22
N ILE A 423 -28.72 -22.70 33.66
CA ILE A 423 -28.04 -23.54 32.65
C ILE A 423 -27.09 -24.59 33.28
N GLY A 424 -26.91 -24.59 34.60
CA GLY A 424 -25.99 -25.52 35.29
C GLY A 424 -24.50 -25.19 35.12
N GLN A 425 -24.14 -23.94 34.80
CA GLN A 425 -22.75 -23.50 34.74
C GLN A 425 -22.16 -23.34 36.16
N ASN A 426 -20.97 -23.92 36.35
CA ASN A 426 -20.24 -23.71 37.59
C ASN A 426 -19.56 -22.35 37.61
N MET A 427 -19.83 -21.53 38.64
CA MET A 427 -19.26 -20.19 38.80
C MET A 427 -17.73 -20.18 38.97
N GLU A 428 -17.14 -21.26 39.48
CA GLU A 428 -15.68 -21.41 39.61
C GLU A 428 -14.99 -21.84 38.30
N GLN A 429 -15.77 -22.23 37.29
CA GLN A 429 -15.25 -22.62 35.98
C GLN A 429 -15.25 -21.43 35.02
N HIS A 430 -14.12 -20.75 34.91
CA HIS A 430 -13.92 -19.57 34.08
C HIS A 430 -13.63 -19.96 32.62
N ASP A 431 -14.57 -20.64 31.97
CA ASP A 431 -14.50 -21.07 30.59
C ASP A 431 -15.19 -20.09 29.61
N VAL A 432 -15.26 -20.47 28.34
CA VAL A 432 -15.92 -19.69 27.29
C VAL A 432 -17.41 -19.41 27.59
N THR A 433 -18.09 -20.28 28.36
CA THR A 433 -19.49 -20.08 28.77
C THR A 433 -19.59 -18.96 29.80
N TYR A 434 -18.66 -18.94 30.75
CA TYR A 434 -18.56 -17.90 31.77
C TYR A 434 -18.32 -16.50 31.14
N GLU A 435 -17.42 -16.40 30.20
CA GLU A 435 -17.15 -15.14 29.50
C GLU A 435 -18.33 -14.72 28.61
N ASN A 436 -18.82 -15.63 27.76
CA ASN A 436 -19.88 -15.34 26.81
C ASN A 436 -21.23 -15.02 27.48
N GLY A 437 -21.52 -15.63 28.63
CA GLY A 437 -22.72 -15.33 29.40
C GLY A 437 -22.78 -13.86 29.82
N GLN A 438 -21.68 -13.35 30.36
CA GLN A 438 -21.56 -11.94 30.75
C GLN A 438 -21.68 -10.98 29.54
N ALA A 439 -21.01 -11.30 28.42
CA ALA A 439 -21.05 -10.47 27.22
C ALA A 439 -22.45 -10.39 26.60
N ARG A 440 -23.22 -11.51 26.60
CA ARG A 440 -24.60 -11.53 26.10
C ARG A 440 -25.55 -10.77 27.01
N GLU A 441 -25.40 -10.87 28.33
CA GLU A 441 -26.20 -10.08 29.28
C GLU A 441 -26.00 -8.57 29.05
N ARG A 442 -24.75 -8.12 28.89
CA ARG A 442 -24.47 -6.72 28.56
C ARG A 442 -25.18 -6.29 27.26
N THR A 443 -25.15 -7.11 26.23
CA THR A 443 -25.80 -6.78 24.95
C THR A 443 -27.32 -6.73 25.10
N GLN A 444 -27.94 -7.66 25.84
CA GLN A 444 -29.38 -7.66 26.12
C GLN A 444 -29.79 -6.36 26.83
N VAL A 445 -29.08 -5.98 27.88
CA VAL A 445 -29.34 -4.73 28.62
C VAL A 445 -29.30 -3.50 27.71
N LEU A 446 -28.27 -3.40 26.82
CA LEU A 446 -28.17 -2.29 25.90
C LEU A 446 -29.33 -2.24 24.92
N MET A 447 -29.73 -3.37 24.33
CA MET A 447 -30.84 -3.47 23.38
C MET A 447 -32.18 -3.09 24.02
N ASP A 448 -32.43 -3.53 25.26
CA ASP A 448 -33.66 -3.23 25.99
C ASP A 448 -33.71 -1.73 26.39
N ILE A 449 -32.59 -1.14 26.80
CA ILE A 449 -32.51 0.29 27.07
C ILE A 449 -32.78 1.09 25.78
N ALA A 450 -32.23 0.65 24.63
CA ALA A 450 -32.49 1.30 23.34
C ALA A 450 -33.98 1.24 22.98
N ASN A 451 -34.66 0.13 23.23
CA ASN A 451 -36.11 0.02 23.06
C ASN A 451 -36.88 0.98 23.98
N GLN A 452 -36.49 1.09 25.26
CA GLN A 452 -37.11 2.01 26.22
C GLN A 452 -36.97 3.47 25.82
N THR A 453 -35.81 3.84 25.21
CA THR A 453 -35.48 5.22 24.88
C THR A 453 -35.76 5.59 23.42
N GLY A 454 -36.24 4.65 22.61
CA GLY A 454 -36.43 4.84 21.16
C GLY A 454 -35.12 5.15 20.44
N GLY A 455 -34.04 4.53 20.87
CA GLY A 455 -32.69 4.81 20.41
C GLY A 455 -32.03 3.69 19.61
N LEU A 456 -30.77 3.90 19.27
CA LEU A 456 -29.91 2.90 18.62
C LEU A 456 -28.76 2.48 19.53
N VAL A 457 -28.46 1.17 19.52
CA VAL A 457 -27.25 0.65 20.16
C VAL A 457 -26.05 0.87 19.23
N ILE A 458 -25.03 1.56 19.73
CA ILE A 458 -23.79 1.86 19.02
C ILE A 458 -22.74 0.80 19.34
N GLY A 459 -22.23 0.16 18.30
CA GLY A 459 -21.18 -0.87 18.43
C GLY A 459 -19.80 -0.27 18.61
N THR A 460 -19.04 -0.88 19.50
CA THR A 460 -17.70 -0.44 19.91
C THR A 460 -16.58 -1.28 19.31
N GLY A 461 -16.86 -2.51 18.86
CA GLY A 461 -15.85 -3.45 18.33
C GLY A 461 -15.08 -2.89 17.13
N ASP A 462 -13.77 -3.05 17.12
CA ASP A 462 -12.87 -2.62 16.05
C ASP A 462 -12.64 -3.70 14.99
N MET A 463 -11.98 -3.30 13.88
CA MET A 463 -11.74 -4.19 12.74
C MET A 463 -10.83 -5.37 13.09
N SER A 464 -9.85 -5.20 13.97
CA SER A 464 -8.88 -6.25 14.33
C SER A 464 -9.52 -7.34 15.15
N GLU A 465 -10.37 -6.98 16.12
CA GLU A 465 -11.19 -7.92 16.89
C GLU A 465 -12.13 -8.69 15.97
N LEU A 466 -12.81 -8.01 15.05
CA LEU A 466 -13.70 -8.63 14.08
C LEU A 466 -12.94 -9.56 13.12
N ALA A 467 -11.72 -9.21 12.71
CA ALA A 467 -10.89 -10.04 11.85
C ALA A 467 -10.50 -11.35 12.54
N LEU A 468 -10.12 -11.31 13.82
CA LEU A 468 -9.73 -12.48 14.63
C LEU A 468 -10.93 -13.22 15.22
N GLY A 469 -12.14 -12.66 15.11
CA GLY A 469 -13.33 -13.15 15.78
C GLY A 469 -13.21 -13.12 17.32
N TRP A 470 -12.45 -12.14 17.84
CA TRP A 470 -12.29 -11.89 19.25
C TRP A 470 -13.48 -11.06 19.77
N ALA A 471 -14.65 -11.66 19.70
CA ALA A 471 -15.92 -11.12 20.15
C ALA A 471 -16.88 -12.28 20.43
N THR A 472 -17.79 -12.10 21.36
CA THR A 472 -18.82 -13.09 21.66
C THR A 472 -19.91 -13.05 20.60
N TYR A 473 -20.15 -14.18 19.92
CA TYR A 473 -21.26 -14.30 18.97
C TYR A 473 -22.59 -13.99 19.64
N ASN A 474 -23.39 -13.12 19.02
CA ASN A 474 -24.64 -12.60 19.57
C ASN A 474 -24.46 -11.94 20.97
N GLY A 475 -23.31 -11.34 21.18
CA GLY A 475 -22.97 -10.53 22.33
C GLY A 475 -22.38 -9.21 21.89
N ASP A 476 -21.19 -8.88 22.32
CA ASP A 476 -20.50 -7.61 22.06
C ASP A 476 -20.20 -7.33 20.58
N HIS A 477 -20.22 -8.34 19.69
CA HIS A 477 -20.11 -8.12 18.25
C HIS A 477 -21.40 -7.57 17.62
N MET A 478 -22.52 -7.59 18.33
CA MET A 478 -23.83 -7.14 17.84
C MET A 478 -24.15 -5.71 18.28
N SER A 479 -24.65 -4.94 17.34
CA SER A 479 -25.15 -3.58 17.57
C SER A 479 -26.09 -3.18 16.44
N MET A 480 -26.67 -1.98 16.50
CA MET A 480 -27.49 -1.45 15.42
C MET A 480 -26.65 -0.65 14.41
N TYR A 481 -25.47 -0.17 14.82
CA TYR A 481 -24.48 0.47 13.95
C TYR A 481 -23.08 0.40 14.57
N GLY A 482 -22.12 -0.23 13.87
CA GLY A 482 -20.74 -0.41 14.35
C GLY A 482 -19.83 0.71 13.87
N VAL A 483 -19.63 1.75 14.66
CA VAL A 483 -18.86 2.94 14.22
C VAL A 483 -17.36 2.64 14.06
N ASN A 484 -16.80 1.70 14.80
CA ASN A 484 -15.38 1.34 14.74
C ASN A 484 -15.08 0.13 13.84
N ALA A 485 -16.08 -0.50 13.21
CA ALA A 485 -15.93 -1.74 12.46
C ALA A 485 -14.91 -1.67 11.30
N GLY A 486 -14.60 -0.47 10.81
CA GLY A 486 -13.59 -0.21 9.77
C GLY A 486 -12.24 0.31 10.31
N VAL A 487 -12.04 0.41 11.62
CA VAL A 487 -10.84 0.98 12.25
C VAL A 487 -10.01 -0.15 12.88
N PRO A 488 -8.74 -0.36 12.49
CA PRO A 488 -7.87 -1.35 13.12
C PRO A 488 -7.42 -0.90 14.52
N LYS A 489 -7.15 -1.85 15.41
CA LYS A 489 -6.75 -1.60 16.82
C LYS A 489 -5.55 -0.64 16.93
N THR A 490 -4.56 -0.80 16.06
CA THR A 490 -3.37 0.08 16.03
C THR A 490 -3.72 1.53 15.73
N LEU A 491 -4.78 1.78 14.97
CA LEU A 491 -5.23 3.13 14.60
C LEU A 491 -6.14 3.75 15.68
N VAL A 492 -6.89 2.94 16.45
CA VAL A 492 -7.76 3.42 17.55
C VAL A 492 -6.98 4.30 18.52
N ARG A 493 -5.79 3.86 18.96
CA ARG A 493 -4.92 4.66 19.86
C ARG A 493 -4.58 6.03 19.30
N HIS A 494 -4.29 6.11 18.01
CA HIS A 494 -3.94 7.37 17.33
C HIS A 494 -5.14 8.31 17.22
N LEU A 495 -6.34 7.78 16.97
CA LEU A 495 -7.58 8.56 16.92
C LEU A 495 -7.92 9.17 18.28
N VAL A 496 -7.85 8.36 19.35
CA VAL A 496 -8.09 8.85 20.73
C VAL A 496 -7.03 9.88 21.12
N ARG A 497 -5.74 9.66 20.77
CA ARG A 497 -4.66 10.62 21.01
C ARG A 497 -4.89 11.92 20.26
N TYR A 498 -5.22 11.85 18.98
CA TYR A 498 -5.53 13.03 18.16
C TYR A 498 -6.70 13.82 18.75
N TYR A 499 -7.75 13.12 19.22
CA TYR A 499 -8.90 13.77 19.85
C TYR A 499 -8.49 14.47 21.17
N ALA A 500 -7.65 13.82 21.98
CA ALA A 500 -7.11 14.42 23.20
C ALA A 500 -6.32 15.71 22.94
N ASP A 501 -5.50 15.70 21.89
CA ASP A 501 -4.64 16.83 21.52
C ASP A 501 -5.43 18.00 20.88
N THR A 502 -6.65 17.75 20.38
CA THR A 502 -7.46 18.75 19.62
C THR A 502 -8.78 19.14 20.28
N CYS A 503 -9.20 18.48 21.36
CA CYS A 503 -10.53 18.70 21.97
C CYS A 503 -10.73 20.06 22.66
N GLY A 504 -9.64 20.79 22.95
CA GLY A 504 -9.70 22.10 23.59
C GLY A 504 -10.24 22.10 25.05
N ASN A 505 -10.29 20.93 25.71
CA ASN A 505 -10.75 20.75 27.08
C ASN A 505 -9.70 19.98 27.88
N GLU A 506 -9.04 20.64 28.85
CA GLU A 506 -7.93 20.09 29.62
C GLU A 506 -8.33 18.84 30.46
N GLU A 507 -9.55 18.84 31.03
CA GLU A 507 -10.04 17.71 31.82
C GLU A 507 -10.26 16.48 30.92
N LEU A 508 -10.87 16.66 29.76
CA LEU A 508 -11.06 15.60 28.77
C LEU A 508 -9.71 15.09 28.23
N GLN A 509 -8.79 15.97 27.91
CA GLN A 509 -7.45 15.62 27.47
C GLN A 509 -6.74 14.73 28.50
N ALA A 510 -6.68 15.16 29.75
CA ALA A 510 -6.03 14.40 30.81
C ALA A 510 -6.66 13.01 30.98
N LEU A 511 -7.98 12.90 30.91
CA LEU A 511 -8.69 11.65 31.02
C LEU A 511 -8.43 10.73 29.83
N LEU A 512 -8.43 11.24 28.60
CA LEU A 512 -8.13 10.45 27.40
C LEU A 512 -6.68 9.94 27.41
N LEU A 513 -5.74 10.72 27.94
CA LEU A 513 -4.36 10.28 28.12
C LEU A 513 -4.25 9.15 29.18
N ASP A 514 -5.02 9.20 30.27
CA ASP A 514 -5.07 8.12 31.26
C ASP A 514 -5.67 6.82 30.68
N ILE A 515 -6.71 6.95 29.85
CA ILE A 515 -7.29 5.80 29.13
C ILE A 515 -6.26 5.19 28.17
N LEU A 516 -5.47 6.01 27.47
CA LEU A 516 -4.41 5.55 26.56
C LEU A 516 -3.31 4.75 27.30
N ASP A 517 -3.05 5.07 28.56
CA ASP A 517 -2.06 4.39 29.40
C ASP A 517 -2.62 3.15 30.12
N THR A 518 -3.92 2.89 29.98
CA THR A 518 -4.56 1.72 30.59
C THR A 518 -4.31 0.48 29.70
N PRO A 519 -3.84 -0.64 30.27
CA PRO A 519 -3.65 -1.89 29.53
C PRO A 519 -4.96 -2.44 28.96
N VAL A 520 -4.91 -3.00 27.74
CA VAL A 520 -6.08 -3.66 27.13
C VAL A 520 -6.37 -4.99 27.83
N SER A 521 -7.57 -5.13 28.36
CA SER A 521 -8.03 -6.32 29.10
C SER A 521 -9.46 -6.68 28.68
N PRO A 522 -9.83 -7.98 28.60
CA PRO A 522 -11.18 -8.40 28.24
C PRO A 522 -12.23 -8.13 29.33
N GLU A 523 -11.82 -7.79 30.56
CA GLU A 523 -12.70 -7.50 31.73
C GLU A 523 -13.82 -8.55 32.01
N LEU A 524 -13.61 -9.79 31.60
CA LEU A 524 -14.57 -10.88 31.77
C LEU A 524 -14.15 -11.86 32.86
N LEU A 525 -12.84 -11.91 33.17
CA LEU A 525 -12.30 -12.78 34.24
C LEU A 525 -12.01 -11.99 35.51
N PRO A 526 -12.25 -12.58 36.70
CA PRO A 526 -11.93 -11.91 37.94
C PRO A 526 -10.45 -11.53 38.04
N PRO A 527 -10.13 -10.32 38.56
CA PRO A 527 -8.74 -9.93 38.79
C PRO A 527 -8.14 -10.80 39.91
N VAL A 528 -6.84 -11.14 39.80
CA VAL A 528 -6.08 -11.81 40.85
C VAL A 528 -5.30 -10.75 41.61
N ASP A 529 -5.51 -10.65 42.93
CA ASP A 529 -4.87 -9.63 43.79
C ASP A 529 -5.05 -8.17 43.31
N GLY A 530 -6.20 -7.84 42.70
CA GLY A 530 -6.48 -6.50 42.17
C GLY A 530 -5.73 -6.15 40.89
N VAL A 531 -4.96 -7.07 40.32
CA VAL A 531 -4.26 -6.94 39.05
C VAL A 531 -5.00 -7.69 37.95
N ILE A 532 -5.06 -7.13 36.77
CA ILE A 532 -5.64 -7.77 35.57
C ILE A 532 -4.98 -9.14 35.37
N SER A 533 -5.77 -10.21 35.52
CA SER A 533 -5.29 -11.60 35.47
C SER A 533 -4.91 -12.04 34.06
N GLN A 534 -5.37 -11.33 33.02
CA GLN A 534 -5.20 -11.74 31.64
C GLN A 534 -5.13 -10.51 30.69
N LYS A 535 -4.02 -10.37 29.98
CA LYS A 535 -3.95 -9.40 28.90
C LYS A 535 -4.46 -10.05 27.62
N THR A 536 -5.28 -9.34 26.86
CA THR A 536 -5.82 -9.82 25.57
C THR A 536 -4.69 -10.29 24.64
N GLU A 537 -3.60 -9.55 24.59
CA GLU A 537 -2.45 -9.86 23.72
C GLU A 537 -1.68 -11.13 24.11
N ASP A 538 -1.79 -11.60 25.36
CA ASP A 538 -1.18 -12.88 25.78
C ASP A 538 -1.91 -14.08 25.15
N LEU A 539 -3.21 -13.92 24.84
CA LEU A 539 -4.07 -14.97 24.27
C LEU A 539 -4.17 -14.92 22.76
N VAL A 540 -4.33 -13.73 22.21
CA VAL A 540 -4.57 -13.52 20.78
C VAL A 540 -3.29 -13.13 20.06
N GLY A 541 -2.29 -12.60 20.76
CA GLY A 541 -1.07 -12.03 20.19
C GLY A 541 -1.11 -10.51 20.04
N PRO A 542 0.05 -9.90 19.75
CA PRO A 542 0.15 -8.47 19.54
C PRO A 542 -0.72 -8.00 18.36
N TYR A 543 -1.61 -7.05 18.61
CA TYR A 543 -2.48 -6.52 17.56
C TYR A 543 -1.71 -5.88 16.40
N GLU A 544 -0.52 -5.33 16.63
CA GLU A 544 0.29 -4.76 15.55
C GLU A 544 0.75 -5.82 14.53
N LEU A 545 1.01 -7.06 14.95
CA LEU A 545 1.28 -8.18 14.04
C LEU A 545 0.03 -8.56 13.26
N HIS A 546 -1.13 -8.67 13.93
CA HIS A 546 -2.38 -9.04 13.27
C HIS A 546 -2.86 -7.99 12.27
N ASP A 547 -2.76 -6.71 12.60
CA ASP A 547 -3.07 -5.61 11.70
C ASP A 547 -2.14 -5.60 10.49
N PHE A 548 -0.85 -5.89 10.70
CA PHE A 548 0.11 -6.05 9.61
C PHE A 548 -0.29 -7.22 8.69
N PHE A 549 -0.56 -8.40 9.24
CA PHE A 549 -0.97 -9.56 8.45
C PHE A 549 -2.27 -9.31 7.69
N LEU A 550 -3.25 -8.70 8.35
CA LEU A 550 -4.54 -8.33 7.77
C LEU A 550 -4.37 -7.38 6.59
N TYR A 551 -3.53 -6.36 6.73
CA TYR A 551 -3.25 -5.40 5.67
C TYR A 551 -2.63 -6.06 4.45
N TYR A 552 -1.55 -6.81 4.63
CA TYR A 552 -0.84 -7.41 3.51
C TYR A 552 -1.63 -8.54 2.84
N MET A 553 -2.40 -9.30 3.61
CA MET A 553 -3.28 -10.33 3.06
C MET A 553 -4.45 -9.73 2.27
N LEU A 554 -5.22 -8.81 2.85
CA LEU A 554 -6.45 -8.31 2.22
C LEU A 554 -6.20 -7.17 1.23
N ARG A 555 -5.30 -6.23 1.57
CA ARG A 555 -5.05 -5.08 0.70
C ARG A 555 -4.11 -5.40 -0.45
N CYS A 556 -3.07 -6.18 -0.17
CA CYS A 556 -2.00 -6.45 -1.12
C CYS A 556 -2.10 -7.84 -1.78
N GLY A 557 -2.95 -8.74 -1.24
CA GLY A 557 -3.11 -10.10 -1.75
C GLY A 557 -1.87 -10.97 -1.57
N PHE A 558 -1.08 -10.71 -0.52
CA PHE A 558 0.13 -11.47 -0.26
C PHE A 558 -0.21 -12.85 0.29
N GLU A 559 0.47 -13.85 -0.21
CA GLU A 559 0.47 -15.21 0.33
C GLU A 559 1.23 -15.29 1.66
N PRO A 560 0.99 -16.31 2.49
CA PRO A 560 1.57 -16.42 3.84
C PRO A 560 3.10 -16.29 3.87
N ALA A 561 3.83 -16.95 2.96
CA ALA A 561 5.28 -16.88 2.89
C ALA A 561 5.80 -15.46 2.62
N LYS A 562 5.11 -14.73 1.73
CA LYS A 562 5.44 -13.33 1.45
C LYS A 562 5.09 -12.41 2.63
N VAL A 563 3.94 -12.63 3.30
CA VAL A 563 3.57 -11.89 4.53
C VAL A 563 4.63 -12.10 5.60
N TYR A 564 5.06 -13.34 5.82
CA TYR A 564 6.12 -13.65 6.79
C TYR A 564 7.44 -12.95 6.47
N ARG A 565 7.89 -13.02 5.20
CA ARG A 565 9.12 -12.36 4.76
C ARG A 565 9.11 -10.85 5.05
N VAL A 566 8.03 -10.16 4.66
CA VAL A 566 7.96 -8.70 4.86
C VAL A 566 7.71 -8.34 6.33
N ALA A 567 7.04 -9.19 7.12
CA ALA A 567 6.89 -9.02 8.57
C ALA A 567 8.24 -9.15 9.28
N CYS A 568 9.07 -10.15 8.93
CA CYS A 568 10.42 -10.28 9.49
C CYS A 568 11.31 -9.07 9.19
N MET A 569 11.06 -8.36 8.10
CA MET A 569 11.76 -7.11 7.79
C MET A 569 11.21 -5.94 8.60
N ALA A 570 9.89 -5.79 8.67
CA ALA A 570 9.22 -4.69 9.34
C ALA A 570 9.43 -4.71 10.86
N PHE A 571 9.49 -5.91 11.45
CA PHE A 571 9.58 -6.11 12.90
C PHE A 571 10.96 -6.64 13.36
N ARG A 572 12.00 -6.48 12.53
CA ARG A 572 13.35 -7.03 12.78
C ARG A 572 13.88 -6.77 14.19
N ASP A 573 13.65 -5.57 14.73
CA ASP A 573 14.17 -5.12 16.02
C ASP A 573 13.11 -5.19 17.14
N ILE A 574 11.94 -5.77 16.87
CA ILE A 574 10.79 -5.78 17.78
C ILE A 574 10.42 -7.21 18.18
N TYR A 575 10.38 -8.15 17.22
CA TYR A 575 9.99 -9.53 17.43
C TYR A 575 10.95 -10.52 16.78
N ASP A 576 11.21 -11.63 17.46
CA ASP A 576 11.91 -12.76 16.87
C ASP A 576 11.06 -13.42 15.76
N LYS A 577 11.73 -14.03 14.80
CA LYS A 577 11.10 -14.69 13.64
C LYS A 577 10.10 -15.77 14.06
N ASP A 578 10.43 -16.55 15.10
CA ASP A 578 9.57 -17.62 15.63
C ASP A 578 8.28 -17.05 16.23
N VAL A 579 8.35 -15.89 16.89
CA VAL A 579 7.19 -15.18 17.42
C VAL A 579 6.30 -14.71 16.28
N ILE A 580 6.87 -14.13 15.22
CA ILE A 580 6.12 -13.70 14.04
C ILE A 580 5.43 -14.90 13.38
N LEU A 581 6.14 -16.02 13.21
CA LEU A 581 5.60 -17.24 12.59
C LEU A 581 4.48 -17.86 13.41
N LYS A 582 4.66 -17.95 14.74
CA LYS A 582 3.62 -18.42 15.68
C LYS A 582 2.32 -17.63 15.50
N TRP A 583 2.41 -16.29 15.50
CA TRP A 583 1.21 -15.46 15.43
C TRP A 583 0.62 -15.40 14.02
N LEU A 584 1.41 -15.55 12.98
CA LEU A 584 0.94 -15.71 11.60
C LEU A 584 0.09 -16.98 11.45
N LYS A 585 0.52 -18.09 12.02
CA LYS A 585 -0.24 -19.37 12.05
C LYS A 585 -1.58 -19.20 12.76
N ILE A 586 -1.57 -18.60 13.97
CA ILE A 586 -2.78 -18.32 14.74
C ILE A 586 -3.69 -17.36 14.00
N PHE A 587 -3.15 -16.33 13.33
CA PHE A 587 -3.92 -15.40 12.53
C PHE A 587 -4.73 -16.13 11.44
N TYR A 588 -4.10 -16.97 10.61
CA TYR A 588 -4.82 -17.70 9.56
C TYR A 588 -5.84 -18.67 10.15
N GLN A 589 -5.50 -19.41 11.19
CA GLN A 589 -6.43 -20.32 11.88
C GLN A 589 -7.69 -19.57 12.33
N ARG A 590 -7.51 -18.48 13.07
CA ARG A 590 -8.64 -17.70 13.59
C ARG A 590 -9.41 -16.99 12.51
N PHE A 591 -8.71 -16.36 11.56
CA PHE A 591 -9.34 -15.61 10.48
C PHE A 591 -10.32 -16.47 9.69
N PHE A 592 -9.96 -17.70 9.36
CA PHE A 592 -10.86 -18.63 8.66
C PHE A 592 -11.94 -19.20 9.59
N ALA A 593 -11.58 -19.72 10.75
CA ALA A 593 -12.52 -20.37 11.66
C ALA A 593 -13.61 -19.42 12.20
N GLN A 594 -13.35 -18.13 12.25
CA GLN A 594 -14.27 -17.14 12.82
C GLN A 594 -15.09 -16.37 11.76
N GLN A 595 -15.06 -16.79 10.50
CA GLN A 595 -15.80 -16.10 9.42
C GLN A 595 -17.32 -16.07 9.69
N PHE A 596 -17.90 -17.08 10.31
CA PHE A 596 -19.33 -17.11 10.63
C PHE A 596 -19.78 -15.91 11.48
N LYS A 597 -18.90 -15.39 12.36
CA LYS A 597 -19.18 -14.18 13.14
C LYS A 597 -19.23 -12.94 12.25
N ARG A 598 -18.33 -12.85 11.25
CA ARG A 598 -18.30 -11.73 10.31
C ARG A 598 -19.47 -11.71 9.35
N SER A 599 -20.05 -12.87 9.04
CA SER A 599 -21.20 -12.99 8.15
C SER A 599 -22.45 -12.22 8.61
N CYS A 600 -22.57 -11.96 9.91
CA CYS A 600 -23.71 -11.25 10.50
C CYS A 600 -23.32 -9.89 11.12
N LEU A 601 -22.20 -9.31 10.73
CA LEU A 601 -21.78 -8.00 11.26
C LEU A 601 -22.82 -6.91 11.01
N PRO A 602 -23.05 -6.01 11.99
CA PRO A 602 -23.82 -4.79 11.82
C PRO A 602 -23.28 -3.91 10.70
N ASP A 603 -24.11 -2.99 10.21
CA ASP A 603 -23.63 -1.93 9.34
C ASP A 603 -22.64 -1.02 10.07
N GLY A 604 -21.66 -0.50 9.34
CA GLY A 604 -20.68 0.45 9.83
C GLY A 604 -19.94 1.13 8.68
N PRO A 605 -19.32 2.29 8.91
CA PRO A 605 -18.64 3.02 7.86
C PRO A 605 -17.32 2.34 7.48
N LYS A 606 -17.04 2.31 6.18
CA LYS A 606 -15.71 1.96 5.68
C LYS A 606 -14.81 3.20 5.74
N VAL A 607 -13.76 3.16 6.55
CA VAL A 607 -12.86 4.31 6.73
C VAL A 607 -11.52 4.17 5.99
N GLY A 608 -11.05 2.97 5.75
CA GLY A 608 -9.75 2.69 5.13
C GLY A 608 -9.83 1.81 3.88
N SER A 609 -8.67 1.43 3.38
CA SER A 609 -8.54 0.56 2.19
C SER A 609 -8.84 -0.91 2.47
N VAL A 610 -9.01 -1.30 3.74
CA VAL A 610 -9.34 -2.66 4.19
C VAL A 610 -10.61 -2.61 5.03
N ALA A 611 -11.52 -3.55 4.82
CA ALA A 611 -12.66 -3.80 5.68
C ALA A 611 -12.99 -5.30 5.69
N VAL A 612 -13.56 -5.78 6.80
CA VAL A 612 -13.95 -7.20 6.96
C VAL A 612 -15.47 -7.38 6.86
N SER A 613 -16.19 -6.35 6.45
CA SER A 613 -17.64 -6.42 6.26
C SER A 613 -18.01 -7.33 5.07
N PRO A 614 -18.99 -8.23 5.24
CA PRO A 614 -19.46 -9.13 4.17
C PRO A 614 -20.16 -8.38 3.03
N ARG A 615 -20.54 -7.12 3.25
CA ARG A 615 -21.16 -6.24 2.25
C ARG A 615 -20.13 -5.42 1.47
N GLY A 616 -18.87 -5.44 1.88
CA GLY A 616 -17.78 -4.65 1.31
C GLY A 616 -16.64 -5.50 0.76
N ASP A 617 -15.46 -5.34 1.32
CA ASP A 617 -14.20 -5.87 0.78
C ASP A 617 -14.02 -7.38 0.93
N LEU A 618 -14.64 -8.01 1.94
CA LEU A 618 -14.43 -9.43 2.24
C LEU A 618 -15.75 -10.22 2.14
N ARG A 619 -15.95 -10.88 1.00
CA ARG A 619 -17.08 -11.80 0.79
C ARG A 619 -16.57 -13.24 0.81
N MET A 620 -16.33 -13.73 2.01
CA MET A 620 -15.76 -15.07 2.23
C MET A 620 -16.84 -16.01 2.75
N PRO A 621 -16.92 -17.27 2.27
CA PRO A 621 -17.81 -18.29 2.84
C PRO A 621 -17.46 -18.59 4.29
N SER A 622 -18.46 -18.84 5.12
CA SER A 622 -18.26 -19.11 6.56
C SER A 622 -17.57 -20.46 6.84
N ASP A 623 -17.58 -21.34 5.87
CA ASP A 623 -17.04 -22.70 5.90
C ASP A 623 -15.80 -22.87 5.02
N ALA A 624 -15.16 -21.77 4.61
CA ALA A 624 -13.94 -21.82 3.84
C ALA A 624 -12.80 -22.52 4.61
N CYS A 625 -12.10 -23.44 3.92
CA CYS A 625 -11.00 -24.20 4.47
C CYS A 625 -9.68 -23.42 4.42
N ALA A 626 -8.93 -23.38 5.51
CA ALA A 626 -7.63 -22.71 5.62
C ALA A 626 -6.44 -23.58 5.19
N ALA A 627 -6.67 -24.83 4.74
CA ALA A 627 -5.60 -25.83 4.59
C ALA A 627 -4.42 -25.37 3.74
N ILE A 628 -4.66 -24.73 2.58
CA ILE A 628 -3.58 -24.31 1.68
C ILE A 628 -2.73 -23.16 2.27
N TRP A 629 -3.34 -22.21 3.01
CA TRP A 629 -2.61 -21.15 3.71
C TRP A 629 -1.78 -21.71 4.85
N LEU A 630 -2.35 -22.63 5.64
CA LEU A 630 -1.66 -23.26 6.76
C LEU A 630 -0.55 -24.23 6.32
N ALA A 631 -0.72 -24.90 5.17
CA ALA A 631 0.34 -25.71 4.57
C ALA A 631 1.55 -24.84 4.22
N GLN A 632 1.34 -23.69 3.58
CA GLN A 632 2.44 -22.77 3.26
C GLN A 632 3.09 -22.18 4.52
N VAL A 633 2.32 -21.93 5.59
CA VAL A 633 2.91 -21.51 6.89
C VAL A 633 3.76 -22.63 7.50
N ALA A 634 3.33 -23.89 7.39
CA ALA A 634 4.08 -25.03 7.90
C ALA A 634 5.41 -25.28 7.17
N GLU A 635 5.51 -24.90 5.89
CA GLU A 635 6.77 -24.95 5.12
C GLU A 635 7.81 -23.92 5.60
N LEU A 636 7.40 -22.95 6.43
CA LEU A 636 8.28 -21.92 6.99
C LEU A 636 8.84 -22.29 8.38
N GLU A 637 8.29 -23.34 9.02
CA GLU A 637 8.77 -23.92 10.29
C GLU A 637 10.06 -24.71 10.05
#